data_93ff92672247e12f34a7822387f12a7b
#
_entry.id   93ff92672247e12f34a7822387f12a7b
#
_cell.length_a   1.000
_cell.length_b   1.000
_cell.length_c   1.000
_cell.angle_alpha   90.00
_cell.angle_beta   90.00
_cell.angle_gamma   90.00
#
_symmetry.space_group_name_H-M   'P 1'
#
loop_
_entity.id
_entity.type
_entity.pdbx_description
1 polymer ?
#
loop_
_entity_poly.entity_id
_entity_poly.type
_entity_poly.pdbx_seq_one_letter_code
_entity_poly.pdbx_strand_id
1 'polypeptide(L)'
;MARQQTFTVRRTGAFSPHQQALVDRPTDDKTFLEGPAGTGKTTAGVARLLHLLDAGVSARSMLVLTPQRTLGAPYYDALRSPTVAARGEVTLLTLGGLAQRMVDLFWPLIVEEAGFEHPERPPTFLTLETAQYYMARVVRPLLDEGAFESVTIDRNRLYSQIIDNLNKAAVVGFPYTEIGDRLKAAWGGEQSRKRIYEQAQMCANRFRRYCLDHNLLDFSLQVEVFLEHLWTRPICRDYLLGRYRHLMVDNVEEDVPVAHDLLHEWIPSAASALVIYDHAAGYRRFLGADPENAYGLRDECDEHVTFDKSFVMLPEMEALEEALTRSIDHLPLSPVTSDVEPATRTENARRALSYETHRYYPQMLDWVTQQIRRLVQQEDVPPGEIVVLAPFLSDALRFSLTNRLESDDIPTRSHRPSRALREEPATHCLLTLATIAHPAWRITPTRFDVAYAFMQAIEGMDLVRAQLLADIVYRIQDGAATLSSFERIKPQMQERLTFVLGERYEALRDWIEHHVQEGREVAQQEGTGSEPLDHFLSRLFGEVLSQPGFGFHRDFDAAEVAANLIESVRKFRWVTEETGYRTEEEGQPALVGSGVHRDGSRGRDRCSVYPQLADRDPGRCIAGSGLHFSHPQPSGRLSVLAQRRGARLVGAALSAPYASLRPQSALAPDR
;
A
#
# COMPACT_ATOMS: atom_id res chain seq x y z
N MET A 1 14.62 20.45 -9.60
CA MET A 1 15.56 19.33 -9.33
C MET A 1 15.51 19.05 -7.83
N ALA A 2 14.47 18.39 -7.36
CA ALA A 2 14.42 17.88 -5.99
C ALA A 2 15.34 16.65 -5.94
N ARG A 3 16.46 16.78 -5.24
CA ARG A 3 17.32 15.65 -4.91
C ARG A 3 16.47 14.67 -4.09
N GLN A 4 16.14 13.51 -4.66
CA GLN A 4 15.89 12.33 -3.85
C GLN A 4 17.03 12.26 -2.83
N GLN A 5 16.71 12.47 -1.56
CA GLN A 5 17.64 12.14 -0.49
C GLN A 5 17.71 10.62 -0.45
N THR A 6 18.61 10.08 -1.28
CA THR A 6 19.11 8.74 -1.13
C THR A 6 19.53 8.58 0.33
N PHE A 7 19.02 7.58 0.99
CA PHE A 7 19.54 7.12 2.28
C PHE A 7 20.95 6.62 2.04
N THR A 8 21.87 7.55 1.95
CA THR A 8 23.29 7.22 1.92
C THR A 8 23.59 6.73 3.32
N VAL A 9 23.84 5.45 3.46
CA VAL A 9 24.57 4.92 4.63
C VAL A 9 25.86 5.72 4.66
N ARG A 10 25.89 6.79 5.44
CA ARG A 10 27.12 7.57 5.59
C ARG A 10 28.11 6.64 6.28
N ARG A 11 29.11 6.19 5.58
CA ARG A 11 30.34 5.57 6.11
C ARG A 11 31.15 6.52 7.01
N THR A 12 30.49 7.35 7.81
CA THR A 12 31.14 8.36 8.65
C THR A 12 31.14 8.01 10.15
N GLY A 13 30.74 6.78 10.49
CA GLY A 13 30.94 6.25 11.84
C GLY A 13 31.67 4.90 11.73
N ALA A 14 32.74 4.72 12.47
CA ALA A 14 33.35 3.40 12.64
C ALA A 14 32.29 2.46 13.26
N PHE A 15 32.16 1.25 12.74
CA PHE A 15 31.37 0.21 13.40
C PHE A 15 31.84 0.01 14.85
N SER A 16 30.93 -0.31 15.73
CA SER A 16 31.33 -0.79 17.05
C SER A 16 32.14 -2.09 16.91
N PRO A 17 32.96 -2.46 17.88
CA PRO A 17 33.68 -3.74 17.86
C PRO A 17 32.73 -4.95 17.64
N HIS A 18 31.53 -4.93 18.21
CA HIS A 18 30.54 -5.99 18.03
C HIS A 18 29.95 -6.03 16.61
N GLN A 19 29.67 -4.86 16.02
CA GLN A 19 29.21 -4.79 14.63
C GLN A 19 30.31 -5.22 13.67
N GLN A 20 31.57 -4.77 13.89
CA GLN A 20 32.70 -5.17 13.06
C GLN A 20 32.96 -6.67 13.16
N ALA A 21 32.90 -7.24 14.38
CA ALA A 21 33.05 -8.68 14.56
C ALA A 21 32.02 -9.50 13.80
N LEU A 22 30.75 -9.02 13.72
CA LEU A 22 29.72 -9.64 12.90
C LEU A 22 30.05 -9.55 11.42
N VAL A 23 30.47 -8.38 10.95
CA VAL A 23 30.81 -8.15 9.53
C VAL A 23 31.97 -9.05 9.07
N ASP A 24 32.99 -9.24 9.93
CA ASP A 24 34.23 -9.98 9.63
C ASP A 24 34.12 -11.49 9.88
N ARG A 25 32.95 -12.02 10.24
CA ARG A 25 32.74 -13.47 10.44
C ARG A 25 33.05 -14.27 9.16
N PRO A 26 33.39 -15.57 9.29
CA PRO A 26 33.64 -16.45 8.15
C PRO A 26 32.48 -16.45 7.13
N THR A 27 32.82 -16.68 5.85
CA THR A 27 31.83 -16.65 4.75
C THR A 27 30.87 -17.83 4.72
N ASP A 28 31.08 -18.83 5.58
CA ASP A 28 30.29 -20.06 5.78
C ASP A 28 29.55 -20.09 7.11
N ASP A 29 29.45 -18.94 7.77
CA ASP A 29 28.84 -18.81 9.09
C ASP A 29 27.31 -18.63 9.04
N LYS A 30 26.60 -19.21 10.01
CA LYS A 30 25.16 -19.02 10.20
C LYS A 30 24.92 -18.34 11.52
N THR A 31 24.50 -17.09 11.45
CA THR A 31 24.36 -16.22 12.63
C THR A 31 22.92 -15.77 12.81
N PHE A 32 22.39 -15.90 14.02
CA PHE A 32 21.18 -15.22 14.47
C PHE A 32 21.57 -13.93 15.21
N LEU A 33 21.17 -12.78 14.67
CA LEU A 33 21.43 -11.44 15.22
C LEU A 33 20.16 -10.87 15.83
N GLU A 34 20.16 -10.64 17.12
CA GLU A 34 19.04 -10.02 17.82
C GLU A 34 19.41 -8.67 18.47
N GLY A 35 18.41 -7.88 18.79
CA GLY A 35 18.56 -6.64 19.54
C GLY A 35 17.36 -5.70 19.33
N PRO A 36 17.22 -4.64 20.14
CA PRO A 36 16.17 -3.66 20.01
C PRO A 36 16.38 -2.74 18.79
N ALA A 37 15.39 -1.89 18.52
CA ALA A 37 15.46 -0.88 17.47
C ALA A 37 16.64 0.08 17.68
N GLY A 38 17.26 0.53 16.59
CA GLY A 38 18.34 1.53 16.65
C GLY A 38 19.73 1.00 16.97
N THR A 39 19.91 -0.30 17.20
CA THR A 39 21.22 -0.92 17.49
C THR A 39 22.07 -1.17 16.24
N GLY A 40 21.53 -0.84 15.04
CA GLY A 40 22.27 -0.91 13.78
C GLY A 40 22.34 -2.32 13.18
N LYS A 41 21.40 -3.21 13.50
CA LYS A 41 21.31 -4.59 12.97
C LYS A 41 21.30 -4.61 11.44
N THR A 42 20.35 -3.91 10.80
CA THR A 42 20.28 -3.81 9.34
C THR A 42 21.52 -3.16 8.73
N THR A 43 22.13 -2.16 9.43
CA THR A 43 23.39 -1.54 8.99
C THR A 43 24.54 -2.56 8.96
N ALA A 44 24.64 -3.38 9.99
CA ALA A 44 25.60 -4.48 10.04
C ALA A 44 25.29 -5.55 8.99
N GLY A 45 24.01 -5.87 8.77
CA GLY A 45 23.55 -6.76 7.70
C GLY A 45 23.97 -6.29 6.30
N VAL A 46 23.76 -5.02 5.99
CA VAL A 46 24.23 -4.41 4.73
C VAL A 46 25.75 -4.49 4.60
N ALA A 47 26.49 -4.16 5.66
CA ALA A 47 27.95 -4.26 5.67
C ALA A 47 28.43 -5.70 5.48
N ARG A 48 27.75 -6.67 6.12
CA ARG A 48 28.03 -8.09 5.93
C ARG A 48 27.80 -8.55 4.50
N LEU A 49 26.70 -8.11 3.86
CA LEU A 49 26.44 -8.36 2.45
C LEU A 49 27.60 -7.89 1.57
N LEU A 50 28.04 -6.65 1.78
CA LEU A 50 29.16 -6.07 1.03
C LEU A 50 30.48 -6.81 1.29
N HIS A 51 30.73 -7.21 2.55
CA HIS A 51 31.89 -8.01 2.93
C HIS A 51 31.92 -9.37 2.20
N LEU A 52 30.80 -10.08 2.15
CA LEU A 52 30.69 -11.34 1.40
C LEU A 52 30.99 -11.16 -0.09
N LEU A 53 30.49 -10.09 -0.70
CA LEU A 53 30.82 -9.74 -2.08
C LEU A 53 32.31 -9.41 -2.25
N ASP A 54 32.91 -8.71 -1.30
CA ASP A 54 34.34 -8.37 -1.29
C ASP A 54 35.23 -9.61 -1.10
N ALA A 55 34.77 -10.58 -0.32
CA ALA A 55 35.41 -11.87 -0.15
C ALA A 55 35.26 -12.80 -1.37
N GLY A 56 34.57 -12.36 -2.44
CA GLY A 56 34.42 -13.12 -3.68
C GLY A 56 33.20 -14.04 -3.75
N VAL A 57 32.26 -13.94 -2.82
CA VAL A 57 30.98 -14.65 -2.90
C VAL A 57 30.21 -14.13 -4.10
N SER A 58 29.68 -15.05 -4.93
CA SER A 58 28.92 -14.68 -6.12
C SER A 58 27.62 -13.97 -5.76
N ALA A 59 27.41 -12.76 -6.25
CA ALA A 59 26.16 -12.02 -6.07
C ALA A 59 24.93 -12.84 -6.46
N ARG A 60 25.04 -13.67 -7.50
CA ARG A 60 23.96 -14.53 -7.96
C ARG A 60 23.56 -15.64 -6.97
N SER A 61 24.47 -16.01 -6.05
CA SER A 61 24.19 -17.02 -5.01
C SER A 61 23.67 -16.41 -3.71
N MET A 62 23.43 -15.10 -3.68
CA MET A 62 22.95 -14.38 -2.51
C MET A 62 21.48 -14.01 -2.65
N LEU A 63 20.73 -14.26 -1.58
CA LEU A 63 19.33 -13.86 -1.46
C LEU A 63 19.14 -13.04 -0.19
N VAL A 64 18.55 -11.86 -0.35
CA VAL A 64 18.04 -11.05 0.75
C VAL A 64 16.53 -11.20 0.80
N LEU A 65 16.00 -11.70 1.89
CA LEU A 65 14.56 -11.79 2.16
C LEU A 65 14.14 -10.75 3.19
N THR A 66 13.05 -10.07 2.88
CA THR A 66 12.43 -9.10 3.80
C THR A 66 10.92 -9.24 3.73
N PRO A 67 10.18 -9.00 4.82
CA PRO A 67 8.70 -9.08 4.83
C PRO A 67 8.01 -8.11 3.86
N GLN A 68 8.68 -7.00 3.55
CA GLN A 68 8.19 -5.97 2.61
C GLN A 68 9.33 -5.44 1.74
N ARG A 69 9.02 -5.07 0.49
CA ARG A 69 9.98 -4.45 -0.42
C ARG A 69 10.63 -3.18 0.13
N THR A 70 9.86 -2.39 0.89
CA THR A 70 10.35 -1.14 1.50
C THR A 70 11.41 -1.37 2.56
N LEU A 71 11.37 -2.49 3.28
CA LEU A 71 12.38 -2.88 4.26
C LEU A 71 13.70 -3.30 3.61
N GLY A 72 13.67 -3.71 2.34
CA GLY A 72 14.86 -3.98 1.52
C GLY A 72 15.60 -2.73 1.03
N ALA A 73 15.05 -1.52 1.19
CA ALA A 73 15.64 -0.28 0.67
C ALA A 73 17.10 -0.06 1.08
N PRO A 74 17.54 -0.29 2.34
CA PRO A 74 18.94 -0.12 2.72
C PRO A 74 19.91 -1.00 1.91
N TYR A 75 19.50 -2.21 1.58
CA TYR A 75 20.27 -3.14 0.74
C TYR A 75 20.32 -2.67 -0.72
N TYR A 76 19.17 -2.25 -1.28
CA TYR A 76 19.11 -1.69 -2.62
C TYR A 76 20.00 -0.48 -2.78
N ASP A 77 19.93 0.46 -1.84
CA ASP A 77 20.71 1.70 -1.88
C ASP A 77 22.20 1.42 -1.78
N ALA A 78 22.61 0.49 -0.93
CA ALA A 78 23.99 0.09 -0.79
C ALA A 78 24.54 -0.56 -2.09
N LEU A 79 23.78 -1.47 -2.69
CA LEU A 79 24.17 -2.16 -3.92
C LEU A 79 24.21 -1.23 -5.15
N ARG A 80 23.42 -0.16 -5.17
CA ARG A 80 23.43 0.87 -6.24
C ARG A 80 24.49 1.94 -6.04
N SER A 81 25.21 1.91 -4.93
CA SER A 81 26.27 2.89 -4.68
C SER A 81 27.39 2.77 -5.71
N PRO A 82 27.85 3.88 -6.33
CA PRO A 82 28.97 3.88 -7.28
C PRO A 82 30.27 3.34 -6.69
N THR A 83 30.38 3.26 -5.36
CA THR A 83 31.54 2.72 -4.66
C THR A 83 31.56 1.20 -4.60
N VAL A 84 30.45 0.54 -4.94
CA VAL A 84 30.37 -0.93 -5.01
C VAL A 84 30.76 -1.35 -6.41
N ALA A 85 31.79 -2.16 -6.53
CA ALA A 85 32.22 -2.68 -7.82
C ALA A 85 31.13 -3.53 -8.47
N ALA A 86 31.00 -3.49 -9.79
CA ALA A 86 30.04 -4.29 -10.55
C ALA A 86 30.35 -5.79 -10.37
N ARG A 87 29.65 -6.47 -9.48
CA ARG A 87 29.88 -7.89 -9.11
C ARG A 87 28.72 -8.81 -9.45
N GLY A 88 27.79 -8.34 -10.25
CA GLY A 88 26.54 -9.03 -10.58
C GLY A 88 25.37 -8.57 -9.71
N GLU A 89 24.23 -9.21 -9.88
CA GLU A 89 22.96 -8.83 -9.22
C GLU A 89 22.69 -9.75 -8.03
N VAL A 90 22.58 -9.15 -6.84
CA VAL A 90 22.05 -9.80 -5.64
C VAL A 90 20.53 -9.82 -5.74
N THR A 91 19.92 -10.95 -5.41
CA THR A 91 18.45 -11.08 -5.42
C THR A 91 17.86 -10.57 -4.10
N LEU A 92 16.95 -9.60 -4.18
CA LEU A 92 16.17 -9.11 -3.03
C LEU A 92 14.70 -9.37 -3.27
N LEU A 93 14.05 -10.15 -2.40
CA LEU A 93 12.66 -10.58 -2.56
C LEU A 93 11.92 -10.55 -1.22
N THR A 94 10.60 -10.57 -1.31
CA THR A 94 9.70 -11.01 -0.24
C THR A 94 9.31 -12.47 -0.49
N LEU A 95 8.68 -13.14 0.48
CA LEU A 95 8.12 -14.49 0.27
C LEU A 95 7.23 -14.53 -0.99
N GLY A 96 6.30 -13.57 -1.13
CA GLY A 96 5.43 -13.51 -2.32
C GLY A 96 6.21 -13.33 -3.64
N GLY A 97 7.26 -12.48 -3.63
CA GLY A 97 8.12 -12.32 -4.79
C GLY A 97 8.94 -13.57 -5.14
N LEU A 98 9.36 -14.33 -4.13
CA LEU A 98 10.02 -15.63 -4.30
C LEU A 98 9.04 -16.65 -4.88
N ALA A 99 7.83 -16.75 -4.31
CA ALA A 99 6.78 -17.64 -4.79
C ALA A 99 6.44 -17.34 -6.25
N GLN A 100 6.20 -16.07 -6.60
CA GLN A 100 5.92 -15.65 -7.98
C GLN A 100 7.03 -16.09 -8.94
N ARG A 101 8.30 -15.82 -8.59
CA ARG A 101 9.44 -16.20 -9.43
C ARG A 101 9.55 -17.70 -9.64
N MET A 102 9.28 -18.50 -8.62
CA MET A 102 9.35 -19.95 -8.70
C MET A 102 8.19 -20.52 -9.52
N VAL A 103 6.98 -20.00 -9.32
CA VAL A 103 5.81 -20.40 -10.10
C VAL A 103 6.00 -20.07 -11.59
N ASP A 104 6.46 -18.88 -11.90
CA ASP A 104 6.73 -18.45 -13.28
C ASP A 104 7.76 -19.36 -13.97
N LEU A 105 8.86 -19.66 -13.26
CA LEU A 105 9.96 -20.47 -13.80
C LEU A 105 9.57 -21.94 -14.01
N PHE A 106 8.80 -22.52 -13.09
CA PHE A 106 8.47 -23.94 -13.07
C PHE A 106 7.02 -24.24 -13.45
N TRP A 107 6.31 -23.27 -14.00
CA TRP A 107 4.91 -23.41 -14.39
C TRP A 107 4.57 -24.70 -15.14
N PRO A 108 5.32 -25.08 -16.19
CA PRO A 108 5.00 -26.30 -16.95
C PRO A 108 5.06 -27.60 -16.14
N LEU A 109 5.74 -27.58 -14.99
CA LEU A 109 5.86 -28.79 -14.15
C LEU A 109 4.70 -28.97 -13.17
N ILE A 110 3.92 -27.93 -12.92
CA ILE A 110 2.93 -27.92 -11.84
C ILE A 110 1.52 -27.59 -12.29
N VAL A 111 1.35 -27.05 -13.48
CA VAL A 111 0.07 -26.50 -13.94
C VAL A 111 -1.08 -27.53 -13.86
N GLU A 112 -0.87 -28.75 -14.31
CA GLU A 112 -1.89 -29.82 -14.25
C GLU A 112 -2.09 -30.32 -12.81
N GLU A 113 -0.99 -30.52 -12.06
CA GLU A 113 -1.03 -31.05 -10.70
C GLU A 113 -1.67 -30.07 -9.72
N ALA A 114 -1.45 -28.76 -9.90
CA ALA A 114 -2.09 -27.72 -9.13
C ALA A 114 -3.56 -27.47 -9.55
N GLY A 115 -4.06 -28.19 -10.57
CA GLY A 115 -5.46 -28.15 -10.97
C GLY A 115 -5.87 -26.99 -11.87
N PHE A 116 -4.91 -26.36 -12.59
CA PHE A 116 -5.21 -25.35 -13.59
C PHE A 116 -5.72 -25.98 -14.89
N GLU A 117 -6.71 -25.36 -15.53
CA GLU A 117 -7.38 -25.95 -16.71
C GLU A 117 -6.67 -25.71 -18.03
N HIS A 118 -5.74 -24.73 -18.10
CA HIS A 118 -5.09 -24.31 -19.35
C HIS A 118 -3.57 -24.46 -19.33
N PRO A 119 -3.02 -25.69 -19.38
CA PRO A 119 -1.58 -25.91 -19.29
C PRO A 119 -0.78 -25.25 -20.44
N GLU A 120 -1.41 -24.98 -21.57
CA GLU A 120 -0.83 -24.31 -22.72
C GLU A 120 -0.64 -22.80 -22.55
N ARG A 121 -1.19 -22.20 -21.48
CA ARG A 121 -1.14 -20.75 -21.21
C ARG A 121 -0.25 -20.45 -20.02
N PRO A 122 0.49 -19.33 -20.05
CA PRO A 122 1.27 -18.89 -18.89
C PRO A 122 0.35 -18.47 -17.71
N PRO A 123 0.90 -18.43 -16.50
CA PRO A 123 0.16 -17.95 -15.33
C PRO A 123 0.02 -16.42 -15.39
N THR A 124 -1.14 -15.91 -14.98
CA THR A 124 -1.40 -14.47 -14.84
C THR A 124 -1.46 -14.08 -13.38
N PHE A 125 -0.48 -13.29 -12.91
CA PHE A 125 -0.41 -12.85 -11.52
C PHE A 125 -1.28 -11.61 -11.28
N LEU A 126 -2.22 -11.75 -10.34
CA LEU A 126 -3.16 -10.70 -9.98
C LEU A 126 -2.57 -9.72 -8.97
N THR A 127 -2.76 -8.42 -9.21
CA THR A 127 -2.62 -7.41 -8.16
C THR A 127 -3.83 -7.44 -7.23
N LEU A 128 -3.78 -6.73 -6.09
CA LEU A 128 -4.94 -6.63 -5.20
C LEU A 128 -6.18 -6.08 -5.93
N GLU A 129 -6.00 -5.09 -6.78
CA GLU A 129 -7.10 -4.45 -7.53
C GLU A 129 -7.72 -5.41 -8.53
N THR A 130 -6.89 -6.16 -9.27
CA THR A 130 -7.39 -7.15 -10.23
C THR A 130 -8.01 -8.36 -9.53
N ALA A 131 -7.48 -8.79 -8.39
CA ALA A 131 -8.11 -9.82 -7.56
C ALA A 131 -9.48 -9.37 -7.03
N GLN A 132 -9.61 -8.11 -6.57
CA GLN A 132 -10.91 -7.54 -6.17
C GLN A 132 -11.90 -7.47 -7.34
N TYR A 133 -11.44 -7.13 -8.53
CA TYR A 133 -12.27 -7.12 -9.73
C TYR A 133 -12.85 -8.50 -10.04
N TYR A 134 -12.01 -9.54 -10.10
CA TYR A 134 -12.49 -10.89 -10.34
C TYR A 134 -13.33 -11.46 -9.19
N MET A 135 -12.96 -11.13 -7.94
CA MET A 135 -13.79 -11.46 -6.77
C MET A 135 -15.19 -10.83 -6.89
N ALA A 136 -15.27 -9.56 -7.26
CA ALA A 136 -16.55 -8.88 -7.47
C ALA A 136 -17.39 -9.59 -8.54
N ARG A 137 -16.77 -10.00 -9.64
CA ARG A 137 -17.45 -10.73 -10.72
C ARG A 137 -18.03 -12.06 -10.27
N VAL A 138 -17.25 -12.82 -9.49
CA VAL A 138 -17.65 -14.15 -8.98
C VAL A 138 -18.71 -14.07 -7.88
N VAL A 139 -18.65 -13.02 -7.03
CA VAL A 139 -19.50 -12.90 -5.84
C VAL A 139 -20.78 -12.13 -6.12
N ARG A 140 -20.81 -11.22 -7.10
CA ARG A 140 -22.00 -10.43 -7.43
C ARG A 140 -23.26 -11.26 -7.66
N PRO A 141 -23.25 -12.37 -8.42
CA PRO A 141 -24.44 -13.20 -8.59
C PRO A 141 -24.98 -13.74 -7.27
N LEU A 142 -24.11 -14.10 -6.32
CA LEU A 142 -24.51 -14.58 -5.00
C LEU A 142 -25.18 -13.49 -4.17
N LEU A 143 -24.67 -12.26 -4.27
CA LEU A 143 -25.29 -11.10 -3.60
C LEU A 143 -26.69 -10.82 -4.15
N ASP A 144 -26.86 -10.95 -5.46
CA ASP A 144 -28.15 -10.74 -6.13
C ASP A 144 -29.15 -11.87 -5.82
N GLU A 145 -28.66 -13.07 -5.45
CA GLU A 145 -29.43 -14.21 -4.91
C GLU A 145 -29.73 -14.11 -3.41
N GLY A 146 -29.28 -13.03 -2.73
CA GLY A 146 -29.57 -12.76 -1.31
C GLY A 146 -28.48 -13.21 -0.33
N ALA A 147 -27.27 -13.52 -0.79
CA ALA A 147 -26.16 -13.77 0.13
C ALA A 147 -25.80 -12.47 0.88
N PHE A 148 -25.46 -12.61 2.17
CA PHE A 148 -25.07 -11.50 3.06
C PHE A 148 -26.17 -10.46 3.34
N GLU A 149 -27.46 -10.72 3.05
CA GLU A 149 -28.57 -9.80 3.36
C GLU A 149 -28.66 -9.38 4.83
N SER A 150 -28.19 -10.24 5.73
CA SER A 150 -28.19 -9.97 7.18
C SER A 150 -27.10 -8.99 7.63
N VAL A 151 -26.25 -8.52 6.73
CA VAL A 151 -25.11 -7.64 7.05
C VAL A 151 -25.12 -6.38 6.20
N THR A 152 -25.10 -5.23 6.86
CA THR A 152 -24.89 -3.95 6.19
C THR A 152 -23.38 -3.71 5.99
N ILE A 153 -22.82 -4.25 4.92
CA ILE A 153 -21.42 -4.06 4.55
C ILE A 153 -21.32 -3.52 3.12
N ASP A 154 -20.38 -2.61 2.91
CA ASP A 154 -20.02 -2.18 1.53
C ASP A 154 -19.49 -3.37 0.74
N ARG A 155 -19.92 -3.52 -0.53
CA ARG A 155 -19.56 -4.64 -1.39
C ARG A 155 -18.06 -4.77 -1.59
N ASN A 156 -17.35 -3.65 -1.81
CA ASN A 156 -15.91 -3.67 -2.01
C ASN A 156 -15.16 -4.11 -0.74
N ARG A 157 -15.68 -3.71 0.42
CA ARG A 157 -15.15 -4.17 1.71
C ARG A 157 -15.38 -5.67 1.91
N LEU A 158 -16.53 -6.20 1.48
CA LEU A 158 -16.80 -7.64 1.52
C LEU A 158 -15.80 -8.40 0.64
N TYR A 159 -15.56 -7.96 -0.60
CA TYR A 159 -14.59 -8.57 -1.50
C TYR A 159 -13.19 -8.56 -0.90
N SER A 160 -12.76 -7.43 -0.36
CA SER A 160 -11.46 -7.31 0.32
C SER A 160 -11.35 -8.28 1.50
N GLN A 161 -12.40 -8.42 2.33
CA GLN A 161 -12.35 -9.33 3.47
C GLN A 161 -12.25 -10.80 3.06
N ILE A 162 -12.90 -11.21 1.97
CA ILE A 162 -12.78 -12.59 1.46
C ILE A 162 -11.35 -12.83 0.96
N ILE A 163 -10.77 -11.89 0.21
CA ILE A 163 -9.37 -11.96 -0.25
C ILE A 163 -8.41 -11.99 0.95
N ASP A 164 -8.63 -11.14 1.96
CA ASP A 164 -7.80 -11.12 3.17
C ASP A 164 -7.85 -12.45 3.93
N ASN A 165 -9.00 -13.12 3.96
CA ASN A 165 -9.12 -14.45 4.56
C ASN A 165 -8.35 -15.51 3.77
N LEU A 166 -8.41 -15.47 2.43
CA LEU A 166 -7.59 -16.33 1.57
C LEU A 166 -6.09 -16.09 1.80
N ASN A 167 -5.68 -14.82 1.83
CA ASN A 167 -4.29 -14.46 2.10
C ASN A 167 -3.84 -14.95 3.47
N LYS A 168 -4.67 -14.81 4.52
CA LYS A 168 -4.37 -15.34 5.85
C LYS A 168 -4.24 -16.85 5.87
N ALA A 169 -5.12 -17.57 5.18
CA ALA A 169 -4.99 -19.02 5.08
C ALA A 169 -3.63 -19.43 4.50
N ALA A 170 -3.24 -18.81 3.39
CA ALA A 170 -1.98 -19.10 2.72
C ALA A 170 -0.74 -18.73 3.56
N VAL A 171 -0.72 -17.58 4.26
CA VAL A 171 0.45 -17.14 5.03
C VAL A 171 0.57 -17.78 6.40
N VAL A 172 -0.54 -18.28 6.96
CA VAL A 172 -0.54 -19.05 8.22
C VAL A 172 -0.31 -20.54 7.97
N GLY A 173 -0.59 -21.02 6.73
CA GLY A 173 -0.32 -22.40 6.35
C GLY A 173 -1.47 -23.37 6.67
N PHE A 174 -2.73 -22.93 6.47
CA PHE A 174 -3.86 -23.84 6.57
C PHE A 174 -4.72 -23.82 5.28
N PRO A 175 -5.40 -24.92 4.95
CA PRO A 175 -6.20 -25.00 3.74
C PRO A 175 -7.29 -23.92 3.68
N TYR A 176 -7.39 -23.20 2.54
CA TYR A 176 -8.42 -22.16 2.38
C TYR A 176 -9.86 -22.70 2.55
N THR A 177 -10.07 -24.00 2.39
CA THR A 177 -11.36 -24.67 2.62
C THR A 177 -11.81 -24.66 4.07
N GLU A 178 -10.92 -24.40 5.02
CA GLU A 178 -11.20 -24.34 6.46
C GLU A 178 -11.53 -22.93 6.96
N ILE A 179 -11.46 -21.88 6.12
CA ILE A 179 -11.66 -20.48 6.52
C ILE A 179 -12.98 -20.31 7.27
N GLY A 180 -14.09 -20.81 6.71
CA GLY A 180 -15.42 -20.69 7.31
C GLY A 180 -15.54 -21.38 8.67
N ASP A 181 -14.93 -22.56 8.82
CA ASP A 181 -14.98 -23.32 10.06
C ASP A 181 -14.15 -22.69 11.17
N ARG A 182 -12.97 -22.18 10.83
CA ARG A 182 -12.09 -21.44 11.74
C ARG A 182 -12.75 -20.15 12.22
N LEU A 183 -13.41 -19.40 11.31
CA LEU A 183 -14.16 -18.20 11.66
C LEU A 183 -15.37 -18.54 12.57
N LYS A 184 -16.09 -19.64 12.30
CA LYS A 184 -17.19 -20.12 13.16
C LYS A 184 -16.70 -20.54 14.54
N ALA A 185 -15.54 -21.20 14.61
CA ALA A 185 -14.95 -21.64 15.88
C ALA A 185 -14.48 -20.46 16.74
N ALA A 186 -13.94 -19.42 16.11
CA ALA A 186 -13.50 -18.21 16.79
C ALA A 186 -14.67 -17.30 17.23
N TRP A 187 -15.89 -17.54 16.74
CA TRP A 187 -17.03 -16.68 17.00
C TRP A 187 -17.85 -17.17 18.19
N GLY A 188 -17.81 -16.44 19.31
CA GLY A 188 -18.63 -16.72 20.51
C GLY A 188 -20.02 -16.05 20.53
N GLY A 189 -20.42 -15.36 19.45
CA GLY A 189 -21.66 -14.58 19.39
C GLY A 189 -22.86 -15.30 18.74
N GLU A 190 -23.79 -14.51 18.19
CA GLU A 190 -25.08 -15.01 17.65
C GLU A 190 -24.90 -16.01 16.49
N GLN A 191 -25.81 -17.00 16.46
CA GLN A 191 -25.85 -18.05 15.42
C GLN A 191 -26.08 -17.48 14.00
N SER A 192 -26.79 -16.35 13.89
CA SER A 192 -27.03 -15.67 12.61
C SER A 192 -25.75 -15.32 11.86
N ARG A 193 -24.67 -14.98 12.57
CA ARG A 193 -23.37 -14.67 11.98
C ARG A 193 -22.60 -15.90 11.48
N LYS A 194 -22.90 -17.08 11.96
CA LYS A 194 -22.28 -18.32 11.45
C LYS A 194 -22.62 -18.57 9.98
N ARG A 195 -23.86 -18.20 9.56
CA ARG A 195 -24.27 -18.27 8.16
C ARG A 195 -23.42 -17.36 7.24
N ILE A 196 -22.98 -16.22 7.74
CA ILE A 196 -22.12 -15.29 7.01
C ILE A 196 -20.76 -15.94 6.70
N TYR A 197 -20.22 -16.70 7.65
CA TYR A 197 -18.95 -17.39 7.46
C TYR A 197 -19.05 -18.55 6.46
N GLU A 198 -20.20 -19.23 6.41
CA GLU A 198 -20.48 -20.23 5.37
C GLU A 198 -20.59 -19.59 3.99
N GLN A 199 -21.24 -18.44 3.90
CA GLN A 199 -21.32 -17.66 2.65
C GLN A 199 -19.95 -17.13 2.23
N ALA A 200 -19.12 -16.68 3.15
CA ALA A 200 -17.75 -16.25 2.87
C ALA A 200 -16.89 -17.42 2.35
N GLN A 201 -17.03 -18.62 2.95
CA GLN A 201 -16.37 -19.83 2.47
C GLN A 201 -16.81 -20.20 1.05
N MET A 202 -18.10 -20.13 0.77
CA MET A 202 -18.63 -20.40 -0.58
C MET A 202 -18.05 -19.41 -1.61
N CYS A 203 -17.97 -18.12 -1.27
CA CYS A 203 -17.34 -17.11 -2.13
C CYS A 203 -15.85 -17.40 -2.36
N ALA A 204 -15.12 -17.74 -1.30
CA ALA A 204 -13.71 -18.11 -1.40
C ALA A 204 -13.50 -19.33 -2.32
N ASN A 205 -14.32 -20.37 -2.16
CA ASN A 205 -14.27 -21.57 -3.01
C ASN A 205 -14.55 -21.26 -4.49
N ARG A 206 -15.58 -20.44 -4.77
CA ARG A 206 -15.92 -20.03 -6.15
C ARG A 206 -14.80 -19.19 -6.77
N PHE A 207 -14.21 -18.26 -6.01
CA PHE A 207 -13.12 -17.45 -6.51
C PHE A 207 -11.87 -18.30 -6.79
N ARG A 208 -11.52 -19.22 -5.89
CA ARG A 208 -10.39 -20.13 -6.09
C ARG A 208 -10.60 -20.98 -7.35
N ARG A 209 -11.80 -21.54 -7.53
CA ARG A 209 -12.13 -22.31 -8.73
C ARG A 209 -11.99 -21.44 -9.99
N TYR A 210 -12.55 -20.23 -9.97
CA TYR A 210 -12.42 -19.29 -11.08
C TYR A 210 -10.96 -18.99 -11.43
N CYS A 211 -10.10 -18.81 -10.42
CA CYS A 211 -8.66 -18.60 -10.63
C CYS A 211 -7.99 -19.81 -11.32
N LEU A 212 -8.32 -21.03 -10.91
CA LEU A 212 -7.80 -22.25 -11.52
C LEU A 212 -8.28 -22.43 -12.96
N ASP A 213 -9.56 -22.17 -13.23
CA ASP A 213 -10.18 -22.27 -14.56
C ASP A 213 -9.60 -21.27 -15.57
N HIS A 214 -8.93 -20.18 -15.09
CA HIS A 214 -8.43 -19.11 -15.96
C HIS A 214 -6.93 -18.83 -15.80
N ASN A 215 -6.17 -19.71 -15.16
CA ASN A 215 -4.73 -19.53 -14.87
C ASN A 215 -4.41 -18.22 -14.15
N LEU A 216 -5.30 -17.78 -13.26
CA LEU A 216 -5.12 -16.57 -12.46
C LEU A 216 -4.50 -16.91 -11.12
N LEU A 217 -3.48 -16.21 -10.70
CA LEU A 217 -2.85 -16.38 -9.39
C LEU A 217 -2.96 -15.08 -8.59
N ASP A 218 -3.85 -15.08 -7.61
CA ASP A 218 -3.80 -14.06 -6.55
C ASP A 218 -2.66 -14.38 -5.57
N PHE A 219 -2.38 -13.46 -4.67
CA PHE A 219 -1.29 -13.64 -3.70
C PHE A 219 -1.41 -14.95 -2.91
N SER A 220 -2.62 -15.33 -2.50
CA SER A 220 -2.82 -16.54 -1.72
C SER A 220 -2.53 -17.81 -2.52
N LEU A 221 -3.01 -17.88 -3.76
CA LEU A 221 -2.81 -19.05 -4.61
C LEU A 221 -1.35 -19.20 -5.05
N GLN A 222 -0.65 -18.10 -5.34
CA GLN A 222 0.78 -18.19 -5.70
C GLN A 222 1.64 -18.70 -4.53
N VAL A 223 1.33 -18.32 -3.28
CA VAL A 223 2.04 -18.83 -2.09
C VAL A 223 1.72 -20.29 -1.87
N GLU A 224 0.45 -20.67 -1.95
CA GLU A 224 -0.03 -22.07 -1.83
C GLU A 224 0.64 -22.97 -2.89
N VAL A 225 0.60 -22.59 -4.14
CA VAL A 225 1.23 -23.35 -5.25
C VAL A 225 2.75 -23.47 -5.05
N PHE A 226 3.42 -22.42 -4.60
CA PHE A 226 4.85 -22.48 -4.31
C PHE A 226 5.16 -23.48 -3.20
N LEU A 227 4.46 -23.43 -2.09
CA LEU A 227 4.76 -24.27 -0.92
C LEU A 227 4.31 -25.72 -1.13
N GLU A 228 3.13 -25.95 -1.69
CA GLU A 228 2.56 -27.31 -1.81
C GLU A 228 3.08 -28.07 -3.03
N HIS A 229 3.34 -27.41 -4.16
CA HIS A 229 3.72 -28.08 -5.40
C HIS A 229 5.18 -27.89 -5.82
N LEU A 230 5.81 -26.75 -5.47
CA LEU A 230 7.20 -26.49 -5.88
C LEU A 230 8.21 -26.81 -4.77
N TRP A 231 7.97 -26.35 -3.54
CA TRP A 231 8.89 -26.60 -2.45
C TRP A 231 8.99 -28.10 -2.10
N THR A 232 7.91 -28.84 -2.22
CA THR A 232 7.86 -30.29 -2.00
C THR A 232 8.50 -31.11 -3.13
N ARG A 233 8.71 -30.49 -4.30
CA ARG A 233 9.24 -31.17 -5.49
C ARG A 233 10.78 -31.08 -5.50
N PRO A 234 11.53 -32.22 -5.46
CA PRO A 234 12.99 -32.20 -5.33
C PRO A 234 13.70 -31.30 -6.35
N ILE A 235 13.36 -31.40 -7.63
CA ILE A 235 14.04 -30.62 -8.69
C ILE A 235 13.88 -29.12 -8.49
N CYS A 236 12.74 -28.65 -8.02
CA CYS A 236 12.47 -27.22 -7.78
C CYS A 236 13.17 -26.76 -6.49
N ARG A 237 13.12 -27.58 -5.45
CA ARG A 237 13.79 -27.33 -4.18
C ARG A 237 15.32 -27.31 -4.37
N ASP A 238 15.90 -28.29 -5.03
CA ASP A 238 17.34 -28.38 -5.30
C ASP A 238 17.82 -27.19 -6.15
N TYR A 239 17.01 -26.75 -7.12
CA TYR A 239 17.30 -25.54 -7.87
C TYR A 239 17.39 -24.32 -6.93
N LEU A 240 16.41 -24.15 -6.05
CA LEU A 240 16.36 -23.00 -5.14
C LEU A 240 17.55 -23.01 -4.16
N LEU A 241 17.78 -24.16 -3.51
CA LEU A 241 18.89 -24.35 -2.56
C LEU A 241 20.26 -24.22 -3.23
N GLY A 242 20.42 -24.74 -4.46
CA GLY A 242 21.64 -24.61 -5.23
C GLY A 242 21.88 -23.20 -5.75
N ARG A 243 20.80 -22.46 -6.07
CA ARG A 243 20.85 -21.10 -6.58
C ARG A 243 21.20 -20.10 -5.49
N TYR A 244 20.57 -20.20 -4.32
CA TYR A 244 20.71 -19.24 -3.22
C TYR A 244 21.36 -19.93 -2.02
N ARG A 245 22.69 -19.92 -2.04
CA ARG A 245 23.48 -20.56 -1.00
C ARG A 245 23.81 -19.67 0.19
N HIS A 246 23.65 -18.35 0.02
CA HIS A 246 23.92 -17.34 1.06
C HIS A 246 22.65 -16.56 1.32
N LEU A 247 22.10 -16.66 2.54
CA LEU A 247 20.85 -16.08 2.94
C LEU A 247 21.08 -14.88 3.86
N MET A 248 20.36 -13.81 3.60
CA MET A 248 20.21 -12.70 4.53
C MET A 248 18.72 -12.45 4.74
N VAL A 249 18.25 -12.66 5.95
CA VAL A 249 16.82 -12.53 6.27
C VAL A 249 16.70 -11.44 7.32
N ASP A 250 16.09 -10.33 6.97
CA ASP A 250 16.01 -9.16 7.84
C ASP A 250 14.56 -8.85 8.23
N ASN A 251 14.36 -8.47 9.50
CA ASN A 251 13.05 -8.23 10.11
C ASN A 251 12.17 -9.50 10.16
N VAL A 252 12.73 -10.64 10.52
CA VAL A 252 12.00 -11.92 10.54
C VAL A 252 10.80 -11.91 11.49
N GLU A 253 10.80 -11.08 12.53
CA GLU A 253 9.69 -10.88 13.47
C GLU A 253 8.44 -10.27 12.82
N GLU A 254 8.60 -9.64 11.67
CA GLU A 254 7.51 -9.05 10.87
C GLU A 254 7.04 -9.99 9.77
N ASP A 255 7.66 -11.15 9.61
CA ASP A 255 7.29 -12.13 8.60
C ASP A 255 6.24 -13.14 9.11
N VAL A 256 5.77 -14.00 8.22
CA VAL A 256 4.62 -14.87 8.42
C VAL A 256 5.05 -16.32 8.69
N PRO A 257 4.20 -17.15 9.35
CA PRO A 257 4.56 -18.52 9.74
C PRO A 257 5.13 -19.36 8.61
N VAL A 258 4.51 -19.38 7.45
CA VAL A 258 5.00 -20.20 6.31
C VAL A 258 6.37 -19.76 5.79
N ALA A 259 6.76 -18.48 5.99
CA ALA A 259 8.11 -18.01 5.68
C ALA A 259 9.12 -18.58 6.68
N HIS A 260 8.74 -18.64 7.96
CA HIS A 260 9.58 -19.24 9.00
C HIS A 260 9.74 -20.74 8.78
N ASP A 261 8.64 -21.46 8.47
CA ASP A 261 8.70 -22.90 8.17
C ASP A 261 9.63 -23.18 6.98
N LEU A 262 9.53 -22.39 5.91
CA LEU A 262 10.46 -22.46 4.77
C LEU A 262 11.91 -22.22 5.20
N LEU A 263 12.18 -21.25 6.05
CA LEU A 263 13.52 -20.90 6.53
C LEU A 263 14.09 -21.95 7.46
N HIS A 264 13.28 -22.59 8.33
CA HIS A 264 13.69 -23.72 9.15
C HIS A 264 14.27 -24.87 8.33
N GLU A 265 13.68 -25.14 7.16
CA GLU A 265 14.20 -26.17 6.25
C GLU A 265 15.38 -25.68 5.38
N TRP A 266 15.46 -24.38 5.10
CA TRP A 266 16.45 -23.83 4.17
C TRP A 266 17.77 -23.49 4.84
N ILE A 267 17.76 -22.84 6.00
CA ILE A 267 18.96 -22.40 6.72
C ILE A 267 19.96 -23.53 6.94
N PRO A 268 19.56 -24.73 7.37
CA PRO A 268 20.50 -25.85 7.54
C PRO A 268 21.29 -26.20 6.25
N SER A 269 20.65 -26.05 5.09
CA SER A 269 21.24 -26.37 3.77
C SER A 269 22.03 -25.21 3.17
N ALA A 270 21.94 -24.00 3.72
CA ALA A 270 22.65 -22.83 3.21
C ALA A 270 24.14 -22.90 3.53
N ALA A 271 24.97 -22.32 2.66
CA ALA A 271 26.41 -22.17 2.92
C ALA A 271 26.68 -21.12 4.01
N SER A 272 25.88 -20.06 4.05
CA SER A 272 25.84 -19.09 5.16
C SER A 272 24.46 -18.49 5.31
N ALA A 273 24.15 -18.02 6.52
CA ALA A 273 22.91 -17.31 6.81
C ALA A 273 23.14 -16.20 7.83
N LEU A 274 22.49 -15.05 7.62
CA LEU A 274 22.34 -14.01 8.63
C LEU A 274 20.86 -13.77 8.83
N VAL A 275 20.34 -14.16 9.99
CA VAL A 275 18.94 -13.96 10.38
C VAL A 275 18.89 -12.81 11.38
N ILE A 276 18.15 -11.74 11.05
CA ILE A 276 18.08 -10.51 11.85
C ILE A 276 16.69 -10.39 12.46
N TYR A 277 16.66 -10.31 13.78
CA TYR A 277 15.45 -10.27 14.59
C TYR A 277 15.44 -9.04 15.50
N ASP A 278 14.29 -8.38 15.61
CA ASP A 278 14.06 -7.31 16.56
C ASP A 278 13.09 -7.78 17.66
N HIS A 279 13.57 -7.92 18.89
CA HIS A 279 12.76 -8.45 19.99
C HIS A 279 11.72 -7.44 20.53
N ALA A 280 11.79 -6.16 20.12
CA ALA A 280 10.86 -5.11 20.49
C ALA A 280 9.88 -4.75 19.34
N ALA A 281 9.92 -5.48 18.22
CA ALA A 281 9.06 -5.28 17.05
C ALA A 281 7.99 -6.38 16.92
N GLY A 282 7.48 -6.63 15.71
CA GLY A 282 6.41 -7.59 15.48
C GLY A 282 5.04 -6.91 15.44
N TYR A 283 4.96 -5.71 14.86
CA TYR A 283 3.71 -4.92 14.81
C TYR A 283 2.71 -5.43 13.79
N ARG A 284 3.12 -6.29 12.86
CA ARG A 284 2.29 -6.77 11.75
C ARG A 284 1.48 -8.03 12.07
N ARG A 285 1.26 -8.34 13.34
CA ARG A 285 0.43 -9.49 13.76
C ARG A 285 -0.94 -9.53 13.10
N PHE A 286 -1.55 -8.36 12.82
CA PHE A 286 -2.82 -8.27 12.09
C PHE A 286 -2.71 -8.69 10.61
N LEU A 287 -1.50 -8.71 10.03
CA LEU A 287 -1.19 -9.24 8.70
C LEU A 287 -0.63 -10.66 8.73
N GLY A 288 -0.54 -11.27 9.90
CA GLY A 288 -0.07 -12.64 10.08
C GLY A 288 1.36 -12.78 10.58
N ALA A 289 2.06 -11.69 10.96
CA ALA A 289 3.39 -11.79 11.57
C ALA A 289 3.36 -12.60 12.85
N ASP A 290 4.37 -13.45 13.04
CA ASP A 290 4.53 -14.32 14.21
C ASP A 290 5.95 -14.21 14.77
N PRO A 291 6.20 -13.24 15.69
CA PRO A 291 7.51 -13.06 16.31
C PRO A 291 7.99 -14.26 17.10
N GLU A 292 7.08 -15.01 17.72
CA GLU A 292 7.43 -16.18 18.54
C GLU A 292 7.98 -17.32 17.65
N ASN A 293 7.33 -17.57 16.51
CA ASN A 293 7.79 -18.54 15.52
C ASN A 293 9.12 -18.09 14.88
N ALA A 294 9.22 -16.79 14.53
CA ALA A 294 10.44 -16.19 14.00
C ALA A 294 11.65 -16.38 14.95
N TYR A 295 11.43 -16.27 16.26
CA TYR A 295 12.49 -16.45 17.25
C TYR A 295 13.04 -17.88 17.28
N GLY A 296 12.24 -18.87 16.89
CA GLY A 296 12.67 -20.27 16.77
C GLY A 296 13.77 -20.48 15.72
N LEU A 297 13.88 -19.60 14.70
CA LEU A 297 14.92 -19.69 13.67
C LEU A 297 16.35 -19.62 14.23
N ARG A 298 16.53 -19.11 15.43
CA ARG A 298 17.83 -19.09 16.10
C ARG A 298 18.41 -20.49 16.27
N ASP A 299 17.56 -21.49 16.42
CA ASP A 299 17.99 -22.89 16.68
C ASP A 299 18.59 -23.54 15.41
N GLU A 300 18.39 -22.90 14.22
CA GLU A 300 18.99 -23.29 12.94
C GLU A 300 20.32 -22.56 12.67
N CYS A 301 20.76 -21.69 13.57
CA CYS A 301 21.99 -20.92 13.45
C CYS A 301 23.08 -21.44 14.41
N ASP A 302 24.32 -21.43 13.91
CA ASP A 302 25.47 -21.91 14.72
C ASP A 302 25.85 -20.93 15.83
N GLU A 303 25.55 -19.63 15.60
CA GLU A 303 25.99 -18.55 16.49
C GLU A 303 24.84 -17.55 16.76
N HIS A 304 24.83 -17.08 18.01
CA HIS A 304 23.88 -16.07 18.47
C HIS A 304 24.63 -14.80 18.85
N VAL A 305 24.25 -13.69 18.25
CA VAL A 305 24.83 -12.36 18.49
C VAL A 305 23.76 -11.41 18.94
N THR A 306 24.00 -10.72 20.05
CA THR A 306 23.05 -9.69 20.54
C THR A 306 23.69 -8.31 20.45
N PHE A 307 22.95 -7.37 19.86
CA PHE A 307 23.27 -5.95 19.92
C PHE A 307 22.38 -5.28 20.96
N ASP A 308 22.98 -4.84 22.04
CA ASP A 308 22.30 -4.25 23.19
C ASP A 308 22.34 -2.73 23.23
N LYS A 309 23.29 -2.11 22.51
CA LYS A 309 23.50 -0.67 22.53
C LYS A 309 22.91 0.04 21.32
N SER A 310 21.97 0.93 21.54
CA SER A 310 21.47 1.80 20.49
C SER A 310 22.49 2.89 20.11
N PHE A 311 22.57 3.20 18.79
CA PHE A 311 23.40 4.28 18.24
C PHE A 311 22.58 5.49 17.79
N VAL A 312 21.27 5.41 17.90
CA VAL A 312 20.33 6.46 17.48
C VAL A 312 19.43 6.95 18.60
N MET A 313 19.25 6.15 19.65
CA MET A 313 18.49 6.51 20.84
C MET A 313 19.35 7.35 21.78
N LEU A 314 18.76 8.39 22.33
CA LEU A 314 19.38 9.19 23.39
C LEU A 314 19.02 8.62 24.75
N PRO A 315 19.84 8.87 25.79
CA PRO A 315 19.55 8.41 27.16
C PRO A 315 18.16 8.83 27.66
N GLU A 316 17.65 9.97 27.22
CA GLU A 316 16.29 10.44 27.52
C GLU A 316 15.23 9.55 26.89
N MET A 317 15.44 9.09 25.66
CA MET A 317 14.50 8.22 24.95
C MET A 317 14.53 6.81 25.51
N GLU A 318 15.71 6.26 25.83
CA GLU A 318 15.87 4.97 26.50
C GLU A 318 15.16 4.97 27.85
N ALA A 319 15.33 6.05 28.64
CA ALA A 319 14.64 6.20 29.92
C ALA A 319 13.11 6.29 29.77
N LEU A 320 12.62 6.94 28.71
CA LEU A 320 11.19 7.01 28.40
C LEU A 320 10.63 5.66 27.98
N GLU A 321 11.33 4.93 27.10
CA GLU A 321 10.98 3.57 26.69
C GLU A 321 10.84 2.66 27.90
N GLU A 322 11.84 2.63 28.78
CA GLU A 322 11.83 1.84 30.00
C GLU A 322 10.65 2.22 30.94
N ALA A 323 10.37 3.52 31.08
CA ALA A 323 9.26 4.00 31.91
C ALA A 323 7.91 3.61 31.34
N LEU A 324 7.73 3.67 30.01
CA LEU A 324 6.51 3.26 29.32
C LEU A 324 6.31 1.75 29.38
N THR A 325 7.36 0.96 29.15
CA THR A 325 7.31 -0.51 29.21
C THR A 325 6.92 -0.99 30.59
N ARG A 326 7.48 -0.41 31.65
CA ARG A 326 7.08 -0.72 33.03
C ARG A 326 5.63 -0.35 33.37
N SER A 327 5.07 0.66 32.72
CA SER A 327 3.69 1.07 32.96
C SER A 327 2.66 0.25 32.19
N ILE A 328 3.10 -0.57 31.24
CA ILE A 328 2.25 -1.47 30.46
C ILE A 328 2.49 -2.90 30.98
N ASP A 329 1.54 -3.42 31.78
CA ASP A 329 1.63 -4.78 32.29
C ASP A 329 1.77 -5.78 31.12
N HIS A 330 2.68 -6.76 31.30
CA HIS A 330 2.95 -7.88 30.39
C HIS A 330 3.85 -7.61 29.18
N LEU A 331 4.49 -6.43 29.06
CA LEU A 331 5.56 -6.28 28.07
C LEU A 331 6.89 -6.79 28.64
N PRO A 332 7.64 -7.58 27.85
CA PRO A 332 8.99 -7.96 28.27
C PRO A 332 9.87 -6.70 28.37
N LEU A 333 10.57 -6.56 29.50
CA LEU A 333 11.56 -5.51 29.66
C LEU A 333 12.77 -5.87 28.80
N SER A 334 13.16 -4.98 27.91
CA SER A 334 14.49 -5.07 27.28
C SER A 334 15.56 -5.07 28.37
N PRO A 335 16.57 -5.94 28.31
CA PRO A 335 17.67 -5.93 29.26
C PRO A 335 18.59 -4.72 29.02
N VAL A 336 18.08 -3.52 29.32
CA VAL A 336 18.92 -2.32 29.27
C VAL A 336 19.71 -2.25 30.58
N THR A 337 20.95 -2.65 30.50
CA THR A 337 21.96 -2.40 31.54
C THR A 337 22.41 -0.96 31.47
N SER A 338 21.61 -0.05 31.98
CA SER A 338 22.04 1.35 32.09
C SER A 338 22.59 1.59 33.50
N ASP A 339 23.84 2.02 33.58
CA ASP A 339 24.52 2.43 34.81
C ASP A 339 23.99 3.76 35.41
N VAL A 340 22.85 4.24 34.98
CA VAL A 340 22.26 5.54 35.34
C VAL A 340 21.39 5.40 36.58
N GLU A 341 21.59 6.27 37.56
CA GLU A 341 20.79 6.40 38.78
C GLU A 341 19.29 6.52 38.52
N PRO A 342 18.40 5.88 39.30
CA PRO A 342 16.94 5.89 39.07
C PRO A 342 16.30 7.29 39.03
N ALA A 343 16.80 8.23 39.85
CA ALA A 343 16.33 9.61 39.87
C ALA A 343 16.64 10.33 38.54
N THR A 344 17.86 10.15 38.05
CA THR A 344 18.31 10.69 36.77
C THR A 344 17.53 10.09 35.59
N ARG A 345 17.19 8.80 35.62
CA ARG A 345 16.35 8.13 34.62
C ARG A 345 14.96 8.76 34.56
N THR A 346 14.31 8.97 35.72
CA THR A 346 12.99 9.59 35.78
C THR A 346 13.00 11.01 35.22
N GLU A 347 14.04 11.80 35.52
CA GLU A 347 14.20 13.12 34.95
C GLU A 347 14.46 13.08 33.45
N ASN A 348 15.30 12.18 32.96
CA ASN A 348 15.54 11.98 31.54
C ASN A 348 14.24 11.63 30.81
N ALA A 349 13.45 10.68 31.31
CA ALA A 349 12.17 10.31 30.72
C ALA A 349 11.20 11.50 30.63
N ARG A 350 11.14 12.35 31.68
CA ARG A 350 10.32 13.57 31.67
C ARG A 350 10.80 14.60 30.65
N ARG A 351 12.09 14.69 30.40
CA ARG A 351 12.67 15.59 29.39
C ARG A 351 12.39 15.12 27.98
N ALA A 352 12.26 13.80 27.76
CA ALA A 352 11.98 13.22 26.45
C ALA A 352 10.51 13.37 26.02
N LEU A 353 9.56 13.52 26.96
CA LEU A 353 8.13 13.55 26.68
C LEU A 353 7.51 14.88 27.12
N SER A 354 6.83 15.56 26.19
CA SER A 354 5.90 16.63 26.47
C SER A 354 4.52 16.25 25.95
N TYR A 355 3.49 16.41 26.76
CA TYR A 355 2.13 16.07 26.34
C TYR A 355 1.13 17.10 26.84
N GLU A 356 0.04 17.26 26.08
CA GLU A 356 -1.10 18.09 26.46
C GLU A 356 -2.40 17.42 26.00
N THR A 357 -3.47 17.65 26.75
CA THR A 357 -4.80 17.13 26.43
C THR A 357 -5.73 18.28 26.09
N HIS A 358 -6.42 18.18 24.96
CA HIS A 358 -7.34 19.19 24.47
C HIS A 358 -8.75 18.64 24.32
N ARG A 359 -9.75 19.47 24.63
CA ARG A 359 -11.16 19.09 24.46
C ARG A 359 -11.58 19.09 22.99
N TYR A 360 -11.02 19.99 22.19
CA TYR A 360 -11.40 20.20 20.81
C TYR A 360 -10.22 19.99 19.86
N TYR A 361 -10.52 19.39 18.73
CA TYR A 361 -9.54 19.07 17.69
C TYR A 361 -8.73 20.28 17.19
N PRO A 362 -9.36 21.47 16.92
CA PRO A 362 -8.60 22.65 16.51
C PRO A 362 -7.56 23.09 17.54
N GLN A 363 -7.87 23.03 18.84
CA GLN A 363 -6.93 23.41 19.91
C GLN A 363 -5.71 22.49 19.93
N MET A 364 -5.92 21.16 19.71
CA MET A 364 -4.82 20.21 19.58
C MET A 364 -3.93 20.56 18.39
N LEU A 365 -4.52 20.89 17.22
CA LEU A 365 -3.77 21.26 16.03
C LEU A 365 -2.99 22.57 16.24
N ASP A 366 -3.59 23.56 16.90
CA ASP A 366 -2.92 24.83 17.23
C ASP A 366 -1.72 24.58 18.14
N TRP A 367 -1.88 23.74 19.17
CA TRP A 367 -0.77 23.36 20.06
C TRP A 367 0.34 22.61 19.32
N VAL A 368 -0.01 21.61 18.48
CA VAL A 368 0.98 20.88 17.67
C VAL A 368 1.74 21.83 16.73
N THR A 369 1.04 22.73 16.04
CA THR A 369 1.65 23.72 15.16
C THR A 369 2.60 24.63 15.94
N GLN A 370 2.18 25.10 17.12
CA GLN A 370 3.01 25.94 17.98
C GLN A 370 4.28 25.19 18.44
N GLN A 371 4.18 23.90 18.80
CA GLN A 371 5.36 23.11 19.18
C GLN A 371 6.33 22.95 18.01
N ILE A 372 5.81 22.63 16.81
CA ILE A 372 6.64 22.48 15.60
C ILE A 372 7.31 23.83 15.24
N ARG A 373 6.54 24.93 15.29
CA ARG A 373 7.08 26.28 15.05
C ARG A 373 8.22 26.59 16.02
N ARG A 374 8.06 26.27 17.31
CA ARG A 374 9.11 26.50 18.31
C ARG A 374 10.37 25.69 17.96
N LEU A 375 10.23 24.40 17.63
CA LEU A 375 11.34 23.54 17.25
C LEU A 375 12.09 24.08 16.03
N VAL A 376 11.36 24.52 15.00
CA VAL A 376 11.97 24.97 13.74
C VAL A 376 12.57 26.36 13.87
N GLN A 377 11.82 27.32 14.46
CA GLN A 377 12.20 28.73 14.45
C GLN A 377 13.04 29.15 15.65
N GLN A 378 12.96 28.46 16.79
CA GLN A 378 13.70 28.84 18.03
C GLN A 378 14.81 27.84 18.38
N GLU A 379 14.67 26.57 18.00
CA GLU A 379 15.64 25.54 18.33
C GLU A 379 16.42 25.06 17.07
N ASP A 380 16.21 25.69 15.89
CA ASP A 380 16.88 25.42 14.61
C ASP A 380 16.78 23.96 14.16
N VAL A 381 15.68 23.29 14.51
CA VAL A 381 15.44 21.90 14.08
C VAL A 381 15.02 21.88 12.61
N PRO A 382 15.74 21.14 11.73
CA PRO A 382 15.33 21.04 10.34
C PRO A 382 13.93 20.42 10.21
N PRO A 383 13.00 20.99 9.42
CA PRO A 383 11.65 20.43 9.25
C PRO A 383 11.62 18.97 8.85
N GLY A 384 12.59 18.52 8.03
CA GLY A 384 12.71 17.13 7.61
C GLY A 384 13.08 16.13 8.72
N GLU A 385 13.44 16.60 9.90
CA GLU A 385 13.72 15.78 11.09
C GLU A 385 12.52 15.68 12.04
N ILE A 386 11.40 16.35 11.71
CA ILE A 386 10.17 16.33 12.52
C ILE A 386 9.14 15.42 11.84
N VAL A 387 8.63 14.46 12.60
CA VAL A 387 7.59 13.51 12.12
C VAL A 387 6.33 13.68 12.95
N VAL A 388 5.19 13.84 12.26
CA VAL A 388 3.87 13.86 12.86
C VAL A 388 3.16 12.54 12.55
N LEU A 389 2.80 11.80 13.60
CA LEU A 389 2.12 10.52 13.49
C LEU A 389 0.66 10.66 13.96
N ALA A 390 -0.25 10.07 13.22
CA ALA A 390 -1.65 9.91 13.57
C ALA A 390 -2.09 8.47 13.36
N PRO A 391 -2.90 7.88 14.26
CA PRO A 391 -3.46 6.53 14.05
C PRO A 391 -4.28 6.45 12.77
N PHE A 392 -4.95 7.53 12.42
CA PHE A 392 -5.67 7.73 11.18
C PHE A 392 -5.51 9.17 10.69
N LEU A 393 -4.87 9.34 9.55
CA LEU A 393 -4.68 10.64 8.91
C LEU A 393 -5.84 10.92 7.94
N SER A 394 -6.90 11.59 8.43
CA SER A 394 -7.97 12.06 7.56
C SER A 394 -7.51 13.23 6.68
N ASP A 395 -8.15 13.42 5.53
CA ASP A 395 -7.87 14.58 4.66
C ASP A 395 -8.07 15.92 5.37
N ALA A 396 -9.10 16.04 6.20
CA ALA A 396 -9.35 17.23 6.99
C ALA A 396 -8.21 17.51 7.98
N LEU A 397 -7.69 16.45 8.62
CA LEU A 397 -6.55 16.58 9.53
C LEU A 397 -5.29 16.98 8.78
N ARG A 398 -4.98 16.28 7.68
CA ARG A 398 -3.83 16.58 6.82
C ARG A 398 -3.88 18.02 6.33
N PHE A 399 -4.99 18.40 5.67
CA PHE A 399 -5.18 19.75 5.14
C PHE A 399 -5.05 20.83 6.24
N SER A 400 -5.71 20.63 7.39
CA SER A 400 -5.69 21.60 8.47
C SER A 400 -4.30 21.80 9.06
N LEU A 401 -3.50 20.73 9.21
CA LEU A 401 -2.15 20.81 9.74
C LEU A 401 -1.18 21.41 8.71
N THR A 402 -1.23 20.90 7.47
CA THR A 402 -0.40 21.40 6.35
C THR A 402 -0.60 22.90 6.16
N ASN A 403 -1.86 23.34 6.06
CA ASN A 403 -2.18 24.75 5.84
C ASN A 403 -1.68 25.67 6.97
N ARG A 404 -1.72 25.20 8.23
CA ARG A 404 -1.16 25.95 9.38
C ARG A 404 0.36 26.07 9.32
N LEU A 405 1.05 24.98 8.98
CA LEU A 405 2.51 24.97 8.93
C LEU A 405 3.04 25.74 7.72
N GLU A 406 2.40 25.62 6.57
CA GLU A 406 2.75 26.37 5.36
C GLU A 406 2.51 27.88 5.52
N SER A 407 1.47 28.28 6.28
CA SER A 407 1.28 29.70 6.63
C SER A 407 2.39 30.27 7.51
N ASP A 408 3.19 29.41 8.13
CA ASP A 408 4.39 29.75 8.90
C ASP A 408 5.70 29.49 8.10
N ASP A 409 5.61 29.28 6.78
CA ASP A 409 6.74 28.96 5.89
C ASP A 409 7.46 27.65 6.28
N ILE A 410 6.77 26.71 6.95
CA ILE A 410 7.31 25.40 7.32
C ILE A 410 6.84 24.37 6.27
N PRO A 411 7.74 23.86 5.42
CA PRO A 411 7.37 22.91 4.39
C PRO A 411 6.93 21.56 5.00
N THR A 412 5.86 20.98 4.44
CA THR A 412 5.30 19.70 4.87
C THR A 412 5.27 18.68 3.75
N ARG A 413 5.36 17.40 4.11
CA ARG A 413 5.21 16.29 3.18
C ARG A 413 4.43 15.15 3.82
N SER A 414 3.40 14.65 3.14
CA SER A 414 2.74 13.41 3.53
C SER A 414 3.55 12.21 3.04
N HIS A 415 3.80 11.24 3.91
CA HIS A 415 4.56 10.04 3.54
C HIS A 415 3.74 9.05 2.70
N ARG A 416 2.43 9.03 2.92
CA ARG A 416 1.49 8.23 2.13
C ARG A 416 0.31 9.11 1.72
N PRO A 417 -0.22 8.93 0.49
CA PRO A 417 -1.48 9.54 0.14
C PRO A 417 -2.56 9.04 1.13
N SER A 418 -3.31 9.95 1.71
CA SER A 418 -4.41 9.62 2.61
C SER A 418 -5.65 9.17 1.85
N ARG A 419 -5.68 9.36 0.53
CA ARG A 419 -6.78 9.02 -0.36
C ARG A 419 -6.49 7.74 -1.15
N ALA A 420 -7.55 7.01 -1.44
CA ALA A 420 -7.48 6.01 -2.49
C ALA A 420 -7.22 6.72 -3.83
N LEU A 421 -6.49 6.08 -4.74
CA LEU A 421 -6.16 6.65 -6.07
C LEU A 421 -7.41 7.21 -6.77
N ARG A 422 -8.55 6.55 -6.64
CA ARG A 422 -9.85 7.00 -7.19
C ARG A 422 -10.37 8.32 -6.61
N GLU A 423 -9.93 8.69 -5.40
CA GLU A 423 -10.38 9.90 -4.69
C GLU A 423 -9.44 11.10 -4.93
N GLU A 424 -8.33 10.84 -5.63
CA GLU A 424 -7.37 11.89 -5.96
C GLU A 424 -7.92 12.86 -7.02
N PRO A 425 -7.77 14.17 -6.81
CA PRO A 425 -8.22 15.19 -7.77
C PRO A 425 -7.71 14.97 -9.19
N ALA A 426 -6.45 14.60 -9.32
CA ALA A 426 -5.82 14.31 -10.61
C ALA A 426 -6.46 13.10 -11.30
N THR A 427 -6.82 12.05 -10.55
CA THR A 427 -7.54 10.88 -11.09
C THR A 427 -8.93 11.27 -11.58
N HIS A 428 -9.69 12.05 -10.81
CA HIS A 428 -11.00 12.55 -11.24
C HIS A 428 -10.89 13.36 -12.51
N CYS A 429 -9.90 14.26 -12.62
CA CYS A 429 -9.63 15.03 -13.81
C CYS A 429 -9.38 14.12 -15.02
N LEU A 430 -8.41 13.22 -14.92
CA LEU A 430 -8.00 12.31 -16.00
C LEU A 430 -9.16 11.42 -16.47
N LEU A 431 -9.89 10.80 -15.54
CA LEU A 431 -11.00 9.92 -15.87
C LEU A 431 -12.19 10.70 -16.47
N THR A 432 -12.50 11.89 -15.97
CA THR A 432 -13.55 12.74 -16.55
C THR A 432 -13.22 13.12 -17.99
N LEU A 433 -11.98 13.56 -18.26
CA LEU A 433 -11.53 13.88 -19.61
C LEU A 433 -11.51 12.63 -20.51
N ALA A 434 -11.14 11.47 -19.98
CA ALA A 434 -11.20 10.21 -20.72
C ALA A 434 -12.64 9.84 -21.14
N THR A 435 -13.65 10.06 -20.28
CA THR A 435 -15.06 9.79 -20.66
C THR A 435 -15.55 10.71 -21.78
N ILE A 436 -15.07 11.96 -21.82
CA ILE A 436 -15.40 12.90 -22.91
C ILE A 436 -14.69 12.48 -24.20
N ALA A 437 -13.45 12.02 -24.11
CA ALA A 437 -12.65 11.59 -25.26
C ALA A 437 -13.09 10.22 -25.84
N HIS A 438 -13.91 9.46 -25.11
CA HIS A 438 -14.41 8.15 -25.56
C HIS A 438 -15.95 8.11 -25.59
N PRO A 439 -16.59 8.81 -26.52
CA PRO A 439 -18.06 8.91 -26.60
C PRO A 439 -18.75 7.54 -26.79
N ALA A 440 -18.05 6.54 -27.33
CA ALA A 440 -18.56 5.19 -27.49
C ALA A 440 -18.87 4.49 -26.15
N TRP A 441 -18.25 4.91 -25.05
CA TRP A 441 -18.54 4.36 -23.72
C TRP A 441 -19.92 4.76 -23.19
N ARG A 442 -20.52 5.81 -23.75
CA ARG A 442 -21.82 6.38 -23.33
C ARG A 442 -21.85 6.72 -21.82
N ILE A 443 -20.72 7.12 -21.27
CA ILE A 443 -20.60 7.62 -19.90
C ILE A 443 -20.66 9.14 -19.97
N THR A 444 -21.61 9.71 -19.25
CA THR A 444 -21.80 11.15 -19.21
C THR A 444 -21.43 11.65 -17.81
N PRO A 445 -20.28 12.31 -17.63
CA PRO A 445 -19.93 12.94 -16.37
C PRO A 445 -20.94 14.03 -16.01
N THR A 446 -21.09 14.32 -14.72
CA THR A 446 -21.93 15.44 -14.30
C THR A 446 -21.27 16.78 -14.68
N ARG A 447 -22.05 17.86 -14.74
CA ARG A 447 -21.48 19.21 -14.98
C ARG A 447 -20.46 19.60 -13.92
N PHE A 448 -20.68 19.18 -12.69
CA PHE A 448 -19.73 19.41 -11.61
C PHE A 448 -18.41 18.67 -11.84
N ASP A 449 -18.45 17.41 -12.27
CA ASP A 449 -17.22 16.65 -12.57
C ASP A 449 -16.43 17.32 -13.69
N VAL A 450 -17.12 17.81 -14.73
CA VAL A 450 -16.48 18.54 -15.83
C VAL A 450 -15.89 19.88 -15.35
N ALA A 451 -16.62 20.64 -14.54
CA ALA A 451 -16.09 21.88 -13.95
C ALA A 451 -14.87 21.58 -13.09
N TYR A 452 -14.93 20.54 -12.26
CA TYR A 452 -13.83 20.14 -11.43
C TYR A 452 -12.61 19.68 -12.26
N ALA A 453 -12.84 18.94 -13.34
CA ALA A 453 -11.79 18.56 -14.28
C ALA A 453 -11.12 19.78 -14.93
N PHE A 454 -11.88 20.78 -15.37
CA PHE A 454 -11.33 22.02 -15.93
C PHE A 454 -10.52 22.80 -14.89
N MET A 455 -11.00 22.87 -13.65
CA MET A 455 -10.26 23.52 -12.56
C MET A 455 -8.91 22.85 -12.29
N GLN A 456 -8.84 21.54 -12.40
CA GLN A 456 -7.60 20.78 -12.21
C GLN A 456 -6.69 20.82 -13.46
N ALA A 457 -7.28 20.78 -14.66
CA ALA A 457 -6.53 20.71 -15.91
C ALA A 457 -5.92 22.04 -16.33
N ILE A 458 -6.55 23.18 -16.03
CA ILE A 458 -6.17 24.50 -16.53
C ILE A 458 -5.58 25.33 -15.40
N GLU A 459 -4.30 25.69 -15.50
CA GLU A 459 -3.60 26.50 -14.49
C GLU A 459 -4.27 27.87 -14.32
N GLY A 460 -4.59 28.24 -13.07
CA GLY A 460 -5.24 29.50 -12.73
C GLY A 460 -6.76 29.52 -12.90
N MET A 461 -7.38 28.40 -13.23
CA MET A 461 -8.83 28.24 -13.27
C MET A 461 -9.36 28.01 -11.85
N ASP A 462 -10.21 28.91 -11.36
CA ASP A 462 -10.96 28.71 -10.11
C ASP A 462 -12.28 27.98 -10.35
N LEU A 463 -12.88 27.44 -9.28
CA LEU A 463 -14.11 26.63 -9.37
C LEU A 463 -15.30 27.44 -9.95
N VAL A 464 -15.39 28.74 -9.67
CA VAL A 464 -16.51 29.58 -10.17
C VAL A 464 -16.44 29.75 -11.69
N ARG A 465 -15.23 30.05 -12.19
CA ARG A 465 -14.98 30.15 -13.64
C ARG A 465 -15.11 28.79 -14.33
N ALA A 466 -14.61 27.74 -13.73
CA ALA A 466 -14.73 26.36 -14.22
C ALA A 466 -16.20 25.93 -14.32
N GLN A 467 -17.02 26.23 -13.32
CA GLN A 467 -18.46 25.95 -13.33
C GLN A 467 -19.15 26.76 -14.43
N LEU A 468 -18.84 28.05 -14.55
CA LEU A 468 -19.39 28.90 -15.60
C LEU A 468 -19.04 28.37 -17.00
N LEU A 469 -17.78 27.95 -17.20
CA LEU A 469 -17.32 27.37 -18.47
C LEU A 469 -18.07 26.05 -18.75
N ALA A 470 -18.13 25.13 -17.80
CA ALA A 470 -18.81 23.85 -17.95
C ALA A 470 -20.30 24.02 -18.25
N ASP A 471 -21.01 24.97 -17.61
CA ASP A 471 -22.43 25.27 -17.91
C ASP A 471 -22.65 25.72 -19.33
N ILE A 472 -21.68 26.41 -19.93
CA ILE A 472 -21.79 26.94 -21.29
C ILE A 472 -21.34 25.94 -22.35
N VAL A 473 -20.21 25.26 -22.16
CA VAL A 473 -19.58 24.45 -23.21
C VAL A 473 -19.95 22.97 -23.17
N TYR A 474 -20.30 22.44 -22.02
CA TYR A 474 -20.61 21.01 -21.87
C TYR A 474 -22.04 20.69 -22.30
N ARG A 475 -22.18 19.71 -23.19
CA ARG A 475 -23.46 19.22 -23.70
C ARG A 475 -23.48 17.70 -23.73
N ILE A 476 -24.66 17.13 -23.60
CA ILE A 476 -24.92 15.71 -23.86
C ILE A 476 -25.72 15.61 -25.14
N GLN A 477 -25.16 14.95 -26.17
CA GLN A 477 -25.79 14.71 -27.45
C GLN A 477 -25.79 13.22 -27.74
N ASP A 478 -26.94 12.65 -28.01
CA ASP A 478 -27.13 11.22 -28.30
C ASP A 478 -26.52 10.28 -27.23
N GLY A 479 -26.56 10.69 -25.96
CA GLY A 479 -25.98 9.95 -24.83
C GLY A 479 -24.46 10.04 -24.73
N ALA A 480 -23.82 10.92 -25.50
CA ALA A 480 -22.38 11.17 -25.42
C ALA A 480 -22.07 12.59 -24.90
N ALA A 481 -21.00 12.72 -24.15
CA ALA A 481 -20.47 14.00 -23.69
C ALA A 481 -19.76 14.74 -24.83
N THR A 482 -20.03 16.03 -24.99
CA THR A 482 -19.41 16.89 -26.03
C THR A 482 -19.05 18.24 -25.46
N LEU A 483 -18.00 18.88 -26.01
CA LEU A 483 -17.51 20.20 -25.63
C LEU A 483 -17.71 21.19 -26.82
N SER A 484 -18.31 22.37 -26.56
CA SER A 484 -18.46 23.42 -27.55
C SER A 484 -17.26 24.35 -27.54
N SER A 485 -16.93 24.96 -28.71
CA SER A 485 -15.85 25.96 -28.81
C SER A 485 -16.11 27.18 -27.94
N PHE A 486 -15.03 27.74 -27.37
CA PHE A 486 -15.02 28.99 -26.60
C PHE A 486 -15.46 30.18 -27.46
N GLU A 487 -15.20 30.18 -28.77
CA GLU A 487 -15.60 31.24 -29.69
C GLU A 487 -17.13 31.39 -29.79
N ARG A 488 -17.90 30.34 -29.52
CA ARG A 488 -19.36 30.36 -29.50
C ARG A 488 -19.94 30.97 -28.22
N ILE A 489 -19.11 31.32 -27.26
CA ILE A 489 -19.52 31.95 -26.01
C ILE A 489 -19.77 33.45 -26.23
N LYS A 490 -20.83 33.98 -25.62
CA LYS A 490 -21.14 35.41 -25.69
C LYS A 490 -19.95 36.25 -25.18
N PRO A 491 -19.58 37.37 -25.88
CA PRO A 491 -18.40 38.18 -25.52
C PRO A 491 -18.32 38.58 -24.04
N GLN A 492 -19.44 38.97 -23.45
CA GLN A 492 -19.51 39.35 -22.02
C GLN A 492 -19.12 38.19 -21.07
N MET A 493 -19.35 36.95 -21.49
CA MET A 493 -18.96 35.77 -20.71
C MET A 493 -17.51 35.37 -20.98
N GLN A 494 -17.00 35.62 -22.20
CA GLN A 494 -15.58 35.42 -22.52
C GLN A 494 -14.68 36.35 -21.64
N GLU A 495 -15.09 37.60 -21.47
CA GLU A 495 -14.39 38.55 -20.58
C GLU A 495 -14.36 38.08 -19.12
N ARG A 496 -15.44 37.47 -18.62
CA ARG A 496 -15.50 36.92 -17.25
C ARG A 496 -14.61 35.71 -17.07
N LEU A 497 -14.44 34.89 -18.09
CA LEU A 497 -13.58 33.71 -18.10
C LEU A 497 -12.11 34.06 -18.35
N THR A 498 -11.82 35.22 -18.93
CA THR A 498 -10.53 35.67 -19.46
C THR A 498 -10.10 34.91 -20.73
N PHE A 499 -9.50 35.65 -21.68
CA PHE A 499 -9.05 35.06 -22.95
C PHE A 499 -7.96 34.01 -22.76
N VAL A 500 -7.06 34.19 -21.78
CA VAL A 500 -5.98 33.26 -21.47
C VAL A 500 -6.53 31.88 -21.04
N LEU A 501 -7.56 31.86 -20.20
CA LEU A 501 -8.20 30.59 -19.79
C LEU A 501 -9.00 29.99 -20.94
N GLY A 502 -9.59 30.81 -21.80
CA GLY A 502 -10.28 30.39 -23.04
C GLY A 502 -9.33 29.72 -24.02
N GLU A 503 -8.15 30.28 -24.26
CA GLU A 503 -7.12 29.70 -25.12
C GLU A 503 -6.65 28.32 -24.62
N ARG A 504 -6.39 28.20 -23.32
CA ARG A 504 -6.02 26.93 -22.69
C ARG A 504 -7.14 25.89 -22.79
N TYR A 505 -8.37 26.32 -22.62
CA TYR A 505 -9.53 25.45 -22.82
C TYR A 505 -9.65 24.98 -24.28
N GLU A 506 -9.50 25.87 -25.28
CA GLU A 506 -9.53 25.49 -26.69
C GLU A 506 -8.42 24.46 -27.00
N ALA A 507 -7.21 24.68 -26.54
CA ALA A 507 -6.13 23.73 -26.74
C ALA A 507 -6.45 22.33 -26.18
N LEU A 508 -7.05 22.25 -24.98
CA LEU A 508 -7.49 21.00 -24.38
C LEU A 508 -8.65 20.37 -25.21
N ARG A 509 -9.63 21.18 -25.60
CA ARG A 509 -10.78 20.74 -26.42
C ARG A 509 -10.33 20.21 -27.77
N ASP A 510 -9.50 20.96 -28.49
CA ASP A 510 -9.00 20.58 -29.81
C ASP A 510 -8.20 19.28 -29.77
N TRP A 511 -7.39 19.10 -28.72
CA TRP A 511 -6.68 17.84 -28.51
C TRP A 511 -7.64 16.66 -28.30
N ILE A 512 -8.69 16.84 -27.48
CA ILE A 512 -9.72 15.81 -27.25
C ILE A 512 -10.50 15.52 -28.55
N GLU A 513 -10.91 16.55 -29.31
CA GLU A 513 -11.63 16.37 -30.57
C GLU A 513 -10.78 15.65 -31.63
N HIS A 514 -9.48 15.97 -31.69
CA HIS A 514 -8.53 15.29 -32.58
C HIS A 514 -8.42 13.79 -32.21
N HIS A 515 -8.29 13.47 -30.95
CA HIS A 515 -8.27 12.09 -30.47
C HIS A 515 -9.57 11.33 -30.81
N VAL A 516 -10.73 11.96 -30.62
CA VAL A 516 -12.03 11.36 -30.99
C VAL A 516 -12.10 11.09 -32.50
N GLN A 517 -11.55 11.99 -33.33
CA GLN A 517 -11.55 11.84 -34.78
C GLN A 517 -10.57 10.71 -35.20
N GLU A 518 -9.34 10.67 -34.66
CA GLU A 518 -8.40 9.58 -34.91
C GLU A 518 -9.02 8.22 -34.57
N GLY A 519 -9.69 8.10 -33.42
CA GLY A 519 -10.36 6.86 -33.00
C GLY A 519 -11.48 6.43 -33.96
N ARG A 520 -12.21 7.36 -34.55
CA ARG A 520 -13.24 7.07 -35.57
C ARG A 520 -12.62 6.57 -36.87
N GLU A 521 -11.51 7.15 -37.29
CA GLU A 521 -10.81 6.77 -38.53
C GLU A 521 -10.22 5.36 -38.43
N VAL A 522 -9.59 5.05 -37.30
CA VAL A 522 -9.04 3.71 -36.99
C VAL A 522 -10.17 2.66 -36.95
N ALA A 523 -11.29 2.97 -36.29
CA ALA A 523 -12.44 2.06 -36.22
C ALA A 523 -13.05 1.77 -37.59
N GLN A 524 -12.98 2.72 -38.54
CA GLN A 524 -13.46 2.53 -39.92
C GLN A 524 -12.49 1.70 -40.78
N GLN A 525 -11.20 1.79 -40.53
CA GLN A 525 -10.17 1.11 -41.33
C GLN A 525 -9.89 -0.32 -40.88
N GLU A 526 -9.82 -0.54 -39.57
CA GLU A 526 -9.37 -1.82 -38.99
C GLU A 526 -10.49 -2.64 -38.34
N GLY A 527 -11.71 -2.13 -38.29
CA GLY A 527 -12.88 -2.84 -37.75
C GLY A 527 -12.90 -3.05 -36.22
N THR A 528 -11.78 -2.90 -35.53
CA THR A 528 -11.68 -3.06 -34.08
C THR A 528 -10.37 -2.45 -33.56
N GLY A 529 -10.42 -1.30 -32.93
CA GLY A 529 -9.20 -0.77 -32.30
C GLY A 529 -9.38 0.62 -31.70
N SER A 530 -10.02 0.73 -30.55
CA SER A 530 -9.85 1.92 -29.70
C SER A 530 -8.46 1.90 -29.07
N GLU A 531 -7.77 3.03 -29.02
CA GLU A 531 -6.51 3.17 -28.29
C GLU A 531 -6.68 2.69 -26.83
N PRO A 532 -5.75 1.89 -26.27
CA PRO A 532 -5.80 1.47 -24.87
C PRO A 532 -5.83 2.66 -23.90
N LEU A 533 -6.65 2.56 -22.85
CA LEU A 533 -6.86 3.66 -21.90
C LEU A 533 -5.55 4.13 -21.22
N ASP A 534 -4.63 3.24 -20.92
CA ASP A 534 -3.32 3.61 -20.34
C ASP A 534 -2.47 4.42 -21.32
N HIS A 535 -2.55 4.16 -22.62
CA HIS A 535 -1.87 4.95 -23.64
C HIS A 535 -2.52 6.32 -23.78
N PHE A 536 -3.86 6.37 -23.85
CA PHE A 536 -4.61 7.64 -23.87
C PHE A 536 -4.26 8.53 -22.68
N LEU A 537 -4.29 7.97 -21.45
CA LEU A 537 -3.95 8.72 -20.23
C LEU A 537 -2.52 9.22 -20.23
N SER A 538 -1.58 8.41 -20.76
CA SER A 538 -0.17 8.79 -20.90
C SER A 538 0.01 9.94 -21.90
N ARG A 539 -0.68 9.90 -23.04
CA ARG A 539 -0.68 10.97 -24.06
C ARG A 539 -1.31 12.25 -23.51
N LEU A 540 -2.50 12.16 -22.89
CA LEU A 540 -3.18 13.32 -22.30
C LEU A 540 -2.30 14.00 -21.25
N PHE A 541 -1.66 13.23 -20.38
CA PHE A 541 -0.73 13.78 -19.40
C PHE A 541 0.50 14.41 -20.07
N GLY A 542 1.18 13.69 -20.97
CA GLY A 542 2.44 14.14 -21.57
C GLY A 542 2.28 15.28 -22.57
N GLU A 543 1.24 15.24 -23.40
CA GLU A 543 1.04 16.19 -24.50
C GLU A 543 0.30 17.46 -24.07
N VAL A 544 -0.53 17.39 -23.00
CA VAL A 544 -1.38 18.50 -22.55
C VAL A 544 -1.13 18.88 -21.10
N LEU A 545 -1.50 18.01 -20.14
CA LEU A 545 -1.64 18.41 -18.74
C LEU A 545 -0.30 18.77 -18.06
N SER A 546 0.81 18.22 -18.52
CA SER A 546 2.17 18.54 -18.04
C SER A 546 2.78 19.77 -18.74
N GLN A 547 2.13 20.35 -19.75
CA GLN A 547 2.66 21.49 -20.50
C GLN A 547 2.43 22.81 -19.75
N PRO A 548 3.24 23.87 -20.05
CA PRO A 548 3.04 25.19 -19.46
C PRO A 548 1.61 25.72 -19.71
N GLY A 549 0.98 26.24 -18.67
CA GLY A 549 -0.40 26.72 -18.71
C GLY A 549 -1.44 25.68 -18.30
N PHE A 550 -1.02 24.44 -18.03
CA PHE A 550 -1.89 23.40 -17.51
C PHE A 550 -1.54 23.03 -16.06
N GLY A 551 -2.52 22.49 -15.33
CA GLY A 551 -2.47 22.35 -13.90
C GLY A 551 -1.44 21.36 -13.38
N PHE A 552 -1.01 20.38 -14.19
CA PHE A 552 -0.04 19.36 -13.78
C PHE A 552 1.41 19.74 -14.10
N HIS A 553 1.63 20.89 -14.76
CA HIS A 553 2.97 21.32 -15.19
C HIS A 553 3.98 21.46 -14.03
N ARG A 554 3.53 21.95 -12.89
CA ARG A 554 4.36 22.16 -11.67
C ARG A 554 3.87 21.39 -10.45
N ASP A 555 2.79 20.66 -10.60
CA ASP A 555 2.21 19.83 -9.55
C ASP A 555 2.78 18.42 -9.63
N PHE A 556 3.85 18.17 -8.86
CA PHE A 556 4.52 16.88 -8.81
C PHE A 556 3.66 15.80 -8.15
N ASP A 557 2.78 16.17 -7.22
CA ASP A 557 1.86 15.24 -6.57
C ASP A 557 0.80 14.76 -7.56
N ALA A 558 0.24 15.65 -8.37
CA ALA A 558 -0.67 15.30 -9.45
C ALA A 558 0.01 14.42 -10.52
N ALA A 559 1.28 14.69 -10.84
CA ALA A 559 2.07 13.88 -11.76
C ALA A 559 2.33 12.47 -11.22
N GLU A 560 2.63 12.32 -9.92
CA GLU A 560 2.77 11.02 -9.25
C GLU A 560 1.45 10.22 -9.28
N VAL A 561 0.33 10.88 -8.99
CA VAL A 561 -1.00 10.27 -9.07
C VAL A 561 -1.32 9.81 -10.51
N ALA A 562 -1.01 10.64 -11.52
CA ALA A 562 -1.19 10.29 -12.92
C ALA A 562 -0.37 9.05 -13.31
N ALA A 563 0.91 8.99 -12.92
CA ALA A 563 1.78 7.85 -13.17
C ALA A 563 1.23 6.56 -12.51
N ASN A 564 0.76 6.65 -11.27
CA ASN A 564 0.17 5.54 -10.55
C ASN A 564 -1.13 5.05 -11.20
N LEU A 565 -1.98 5.97 -11.69
CA LEU A 565 -3.19 5.61 -12.42
C LEU A 565 -2.87 4.89 -13.74
N ILE A 566 -1.95 5.43 -14.54
CA ILE A 566 -1.52 4.84 -15.81
C ILE A 566 -0.97 3.43 -15.58
N GLU A 567 -0.14 3.24 -14.55
CA GLU A 567 0.42 1.94 -14.20
C GLU A 567 -0.67 0.94 -13.76
N SER A 568 -1.64 1.38 -12.96
CA SER A 568 -2.78 0.56 -12.53
C SER A 568 -3.64 0.12 -13.71
N VAL A 569 -3.97 1.05 -14.62
CA VAL A 569 -4.75 0.75 -15.84
C VAL A 569 -3.98 -0.20 -16.77
N ARG A 570 -2.67 -0.01 -16.94
CA ARG A 570 -1.81 -0.88 -17.74
C ARG A 570 -1.80 -2.31 -17.21
N LYS A 571 -1.61 -2.49 -15.90
CA LYS A 571 -1.65 -3.81 -15.26
C LYS A 571 -3.02 -4.47 -15.42
N PHE A 572 -4.10 -3.69 -15.25
CA PHE A 572 -5.44 -4.18 -15.47
C PHE A 572 -5.66 -4.67 -16.92
N ARG A 573 -5.20 -3.89 -17.91
CA ARG A 573 -5.27 -4.27 -19.31
C ARG A 573 -4.53 -5.58 -19.60
N TRP A 574 -3.28 -5.70 -19.17
CA TRP A 574 -2.49 -6.92 -19.37
C TRP A 574 -3.21 -8.16 -18.82
N VAL A 575 -3.70 -8.09 -17.61
CA VAL A 575 -4.42 -9.19 -16.97
C VAL A 575 -5.69 -9.56 -17.74
N THR A 576 -6.42 -8.59 -18.28
CA THR A 576 -7.68 -8.83 -19.01
C THR A 576 -7.45 -9.29 -20.45
N GLU A 577 -6.38 -8.86 -21.11
CA GLU A 577 -6.01 -9.32 -22.46
C GLU A 577 -5.50 -10.76 -22.45
N GLU A 578 -4.66 -11.13 -21.49
CA GLU A 578 -4.10 -12.48 -21.37
C GLU A 578 -5.17 -13.53 -21.05
N THR A 579 -6.21 -13.17 -20.31
CA THR A 579 -7.32 -14.09 -19.99
C THR A 579 -8.22 -14.39 -21.18
N GLY A 580 -7.92 -13.83 -22.37
CA GLY A 580 -8.63 -14.10 -23.61
C GLY A 580 -10.12 -13.75 -23.55
N TYR A 581 -10.46 -12.66 -22.87
CA TYR A 581 -11.83 -12.19 -22.71
C TYR A 581 -12.45 -11.76 -24.05
N ARG A 582 -12.65 -12.76 -24.94
CA ARG A 582 -13.72 -12.77 -25.93
C ARG A 582 -14.91 -13.42 -25.24
N THR A 583 -15.90 -12.64 -24.85
CA THR A 583 -17.20 -13.16 -24.47
C THR A 583 -17.77 -13.87 -25.70
N GLU A 584 -17.61 -15.18 -25.78
CA GLU A 584 -18.21 -16.00 -26.84
C GLU A 584 -19.76 -15.98 -26.77
N GLU A 585 -20.34 -15.44 -25.70
CA GLU A 585 -21.79 -15.38 -25.50
C GLU A 585 -22.51 -14.19 -26.18
N GLU A 586 -21.80 -13.16 -26.62
CA GLU A 586 -22.41 -12.06 -27.38
C GLU A 586 -21.47 -11.62 -28.49
N GLY A 587 -21.72 -12.03 -29.72
CA GLY A 587 -20.97 -11.79 -30.94
C GLY A 587 -20.55 -10.35 -31.28
N GLN A 588 -20.13 -9.55 -30.30
CA GLN A 588 -19.48 -8.26 -30.45
C GLN A 588 -18.16 -8.24 -29.69
N PRO A 589 -17.05 -7.82 -30.32
CA PRO A 589 -15.77 -7.66 -29.64
C PRO A 589 -15.93 -6.62 -28.53
N ALA A 590 -15.71 -7.04 -27.28
CA ALA A 590 -15.61 -6.11 -26.16
C ALA A 590 -14.39 -5.21 -26.41
N LEU A 591 -14.62 -3.93 -26.58
CA LEU A 591 -13.58 -2.91 -26.64
C LEU A 591 -12.79 -2.98 -25.32
N VAL A 592 -11.48 -3.18 -25.38
CA VAL A 592 -10.58 -3.29 -24.22
C VAL A 592 -10.59 -2.01 -23.36
N GLY A 593 -11.09 -0.90 -23.86
CA GLY A 593 -11.42 0.30 -23.09
C GLY A 593 -12.80 0.26 -22.43
N SER A 594 -13.72 -0.64 -22.88
CA SER A 594 -15.07 -0.84 -22.34
C SER A 594 -15.20 -2.12 -21.50
N GLY A 595 -14.12 -2.91 -21.35
CA GLY A 595 -14.00 -4.10 -20.48
C GLY A 595 -14.27 -3.84 -19.00
N VAL A 596 -14.51 -2.60 -18.72
CA VAL A 596 -15.10 -2.06 -17.54
C VAL A 596 -16.62 -2.07 -17.71
N HIS A 597 -17.20 -3.24 -17.78
CA HIS A 597 -18.60 -3.68 -17.60
C HIS A 597 -19.78 -3.13 -18.40
N ARG A 598 -20.36 -4.06 -19.11
CA ARG A 598 -21.83 -4.15 -19.28
C ARG A 598 -22.43 -4.97 -18.11
N ASP A 599 -23.23 -4.36 -17.26
CA ASP A 599 -24.09 -5.04 -16.32
C ASP A 599 -25.46 -5.24 -16.99
N GLY A 600 -25.76 -6.49 -17.32
CA GLY A 600 -26.96 -6.89 -18.05
C GLY A 600 -28.21 -6.99 -17.22
N SER A 601 -28.60 -5.95 -16.47
CA SER A 601 -29.95 -5.88 -15.90
C SER A 601 -30.51 -4.46 -15.97
N ARG A 602 -31.44 -4.28 -16.91
CA ARG A 602 -32.31 -3.10 -17.05
C ARG A 602 -31.61 -1.78 -17.42
N GLY A 603 -31.06 -1.70 -18.64
CA GLY A 603 -31.08 -0.44 -19.41
C GLY A 603 -30.20 0.69 -18.91
N ARG A 604 -29.11 0.42 -18.14
CA ARG A 604 -28.08 1.38 -17.84
C ARG A 604 -26.72 0.70 -17.83
N ASP A 605 -26.11 0.62 -18.99
CA ASP A 605 -24.73 0.20 -19.16
C ASP A 605 -23.80 1.23 -18.48
N ARG A 606 -23.12 0.83 -17.42
CA ARG A 606 -22.10 1.64 -16.75
C ARG A 606 -20.78 0.88 -16.77
N CYS A 607 -19.73 1.59 -17.17
CA CYS A 607 -18.36 1.13 -17.18
C CYS A 607 -17.84 0.87 -15.77
N SER A 608 -17.12 -0.23 -15.48
CA SER A 608 -16.83 -0.72 -14.11
C SER A 608 -15.68 -0.03 -13.39
N VAL A 609 -14.90 0.82 -14.04
CA VAL A 609 -14.00 1.75 -13.34
C VAL A 609 -14.82 2.88 -12.69
N TYR A 610 -15.93 3.25 -13.28
CA TYR A 610 -16.78 4.35 -12.84
C TYR A 610 -17.76 4.00 -11.70
N PRO A 611 -18.38 2.81 -11.61
CA PRO A 611 -19.23 2.47 -10.45
C PRO A 611 -18.47 2.34 -9.13
N GLN A 612 -17.19 1.94 -9.16
CA GLN A 612 -16.34 2.02 -7.97
C GLN A 612 -16.06 3.46 -7.54
N LEU A 613 -16.19 4.42 -8.47
CA LEU A 613 -16.02 5.85 -8.25
C LEU A 613 -17.35 6.59 -7.98
N ALA A 614 -18.48 6.10 -8.51
CA ALA A 614 -19.75 6.84 -8.54
C ALA A 614 -20.80 6.42 -7.49
N ASP A 615 -20.66 5.26 -6.85
CA ASP A 615 -21.67 4.76 -5.91
C ASP A 615 -21.38 5.21 -4.47
N ARG A 616 -21.50 6.53 -4.21
CA ARG A 616 -21.56 7.08 -2.84
C ARG A 616 -22.45 8.30 -2.74
N ASP A 617 -23.42 8.14 -1.86
CA ASP A 617 -24.11 9.21 -1.16
C ASP A 617 -23.07 10.16 -0.50
N PRO A 618 -23.13 11.47 -0.69
CA PRO A 618 -22.07 12.41 -0.25
C PRO A 618 -21.90 12.56 1.26
N GLY A 619 -22.52 11.70 2.06
CA GLY A 619 -22.52 11.78 3.52
C GLY A 619 -21.62 10.80 4.30
N ARG A 620 -20.87 9.88 3.68
CA ARG A 620 -20.07 8.89 4.46
C ARG A 620 -18.66 8.71 3.93
N CYS A 621 -17.70 9.31 4.64
CA CYS A 621 -16.27 8.98 4.56
C CYS A 621 -15.99 7.55 5.01
N ILE A 622 -15.32 6.75 4.19
CA ILE A 622 -14.81 5.44 4.58
C ILE A 622 -13.30 5.39 4.36
N ALA A 623 -12.60 5.12 5.46
CA ALA A 623 -11.18 4.90 5.52
C ALA A 623 -10.80 3.51 4.97
N GLY A 624 -9.71 3.44 4.24
CA GLY A 624 -9.13 2.20 3.75
C GLY A 624 -8.36 1.43 4.84
N SER A 625 -8.37 0.12 4.70
CA SER A 625 -7.55 -0.92 5.32
C SER A 625 -7.32 -0.86 6.84
N GLY A 626 -8.06 -1.68 7.52
CA GLY A 626 -7.87 -2.08 8.91
C GLY A 626 -9.13 -2.81 9.39
N LEU A 627 -8.99 -4.06 9.76
CA LEU A 627 -10.02 -4.83 10.45
C LEU A 627 -10.51 -4.01 11.66
N HIS A 628 -11.69 -3.43 11.57
CA HIS A 628 -12.37 -2.87 12.72
C HIS A 628 -13.66 -3.60 12.98
N PHE A 629 -13.65 -4.36 14.07
CA PHE A 629 -14.84 -4.69 14.82
C PHE A 629 -15.60 -3.39 15.13
N SER A 630 -16.90 -3.43 14.97
CA SER A 630 -17.80 -2.35 15.30
C SER A 630 -17.71 -1.99 16.79
N HIS A 631 -16.93 -0.96 17.07
CA HIS A 631 -17.04 -0.15 18.28
C HIS A 631 -17.11 1.32 17.87
N PRO A 632 -17.79 2.18 18.64
CA PRO A 632 -17.90 3.60 18.32
C PRO A 632 -16.51 4.22 18.22
N GLN A 633 -16.33 5.09 17.23
CA GLN A 633 -15.06 5.73 16.91
C GLN A 633 -14.35 6.27 18.15
N PRO A 634 -13.12 5.84 18.44
CA PRO A 634 -12.30 6.56 19.41
C PRO A 634 -11.87 7.88 18.78
N SER A 635 -12.07 8.96 19.51
CA SER A 635 -11.48 10.27 19.23
C SER A 635 -9.98 10.11 18.99
N GLY A 636 -9.53 10.55 17.80
CA GLY A 636 -8.17 10.34 17.34
C GLY A 636 -7.13 10.97 18.31
N ARG A 637 -6.09 10.21 18.58
CA ARG A 637 -4.88 10.68 19.25
C ARG A 637 -3.86 11.05 18.18
N LEU A 638 -3.30 12.25 18.28
CA LEU A 638 -2.18 12.69 17.47
C LEU A 638 -0.91 12.61 18.32
N SER A 639 0.12 11.97 17.82
CA SER A 639 1.44 11.95 18.45
C SER A 639 2.45 12.62 17.53
N VAL A 640 3.24 13.53 18.05
CA VAL A 640 4.33 14.20 17.34
C VAL A 640 5.63 13.64 17.88
N LEU A 641 6.38 12.98 17.01
CA LEU A 641 7.71 12.48 17.32
C LEU A 641 8.73 13.38 16.63
N ALA A 642 9.56 14.03 17.42
CA ALA A 642 10.58 14.91 16.89
C ALA A 642 11.97 14.36 17.17
N GLN A 643 12.80 14.40 16.17
CA GLN A 643 14.25 14.56 16.21
C GLN A 643 15.15 13.32 16.22
N ARG A 644 16.02 13.27 15.21
CA ARG A 644 17.18 12.35 15.14
C ARG A 644 18.40 12.82 15.96
N ARG A 645 18.40 14.04 16.53
CA ARG A 645 19.51 14.54 17.35
C ARG A 645 18.95 15.47 18.44
N GLY A 646 18.87 14.95 19.66
CA GLY A 646 18.67 15.77 20.86
C GLY A 646 17.24 16.23 21.12
N ALA A 647 16.21 15.38 20.94
CA ALA A 647 14.86 15.87 20.98
C ALA A 647 13.89 15.24 21.95
N ARG A 648 12.87 16.01 22.16
CA ARG A 648 11.70 15.72 22.96
C ARG A 648 10.60 15.12 22.11
N LEU A 649 9.93 14.09 22.61
CA LEU A 649 8.63 13.65 22.13
C LEU A 649 7.58 14.68 22.51
N VAL A 650 6.81 15.16 21.52
CA VAL A 650 5.70 16.08 21.74
C VAL A 650 4.43 15.36 21.33
N GLY A 651 3.52 15.15 22.26
CA GLY A 651 2.26 14.45 22.03
C GLY A 651 1.05 15.26 22.48
N ALA A 652 -0.04 15.19 21.73
CA ALA A 652 -1.33 15.70 22.08
C ALA A 652 -2.39 14.57 22.05
N ALA A 653 -3.18 14.45 23.10
CA ALA A 653 -4.25 13.48 23.19
C ALA A 653 -5.60 14.17 23.40
N LEU A 654 -6.60 13.79 22.59
CA LEU A 654 -7.98 14.15 22.83
C LEU A 654 -8.60 13.21 23.87
N SER A 655 -9.04 13.74 25.00
CA SER A 655 -9.88 12.99 25.94
C SER A 655 -11.29 12.90 25.38
N ALA A 656 -11.76 11.68 25.09
CA ALA A 656 -13.17 11.45 24.89
C ALA A 656 -13.90 11.62 26.23
N PRO A 657 -15.13 12.18 26.27
CA PRO A 657 -15.94 12.14 27.48
C PRO A 657 -16.27 10.67 27.76
N TYR A 658 -15.69 10.13 28.83
CA TYR A 658 -16.11 8.85 29.40
C TYR A 658 -17.56 8.99 29.85
N ALA A 659 -18.48 8.39 29.13
CA ALA A 659 -19.74 7.99 29.69
C ALA A 659 -19.41 6.85 30.66
N SER A 660 -19.54 7.14 31.96
CA SER A 660 -19.33 6.19 33.05
C SER A 660 -20.32 5.04 32.93
N LEU A 661 -19.88 3.91 32.36
CA LEU A 661 -20.52 2.63 32.62
C LEU A 661 -20.04 2.17 33.98
N ARG A 662 -20.87 2.43 35.00
CA ARG A 662 -20.75 1.74 36.30
C ARG A 662 -20.95 0.26 36.03
N PRO A 663 -20.13 -0.66 36.59
CA PRO A 663 -20.43 -2.07 36.60
C PRO A 663 -21.65 -2.27 37.53
N GLN A 664 -22.72 -2.81 37.02
CA GLN A 664 -23.79 -3.36 37.85
C GLN A 664 -23.21 -4.52 38.63
N SER A 665 -23.11 -4.33 39.94
CA SER A 665 -22.77 -5.37 40.88
C SER A 665 -23.77 -6.52 40.73
N ALA A 666 -23.25 -7.71 40.49
CA ALA A 666 -23.96 -8.96 40.57
C ALA A 666 -24.57 -9.11 41.97
N LEU A 667 -25.89 -9.21 42.02
CA LEU A 667 -26.62 -9.69 43.17
C LEU A 667 -26.36 -11.19 43.32
N ALA A 668 -25.78 -11.57 44.44
CA ALA A 668 -25.69 -12.95 44.88
C ALA A 668 -27.10 -13.52 45.13
N PRO A 669 -27.33 -14.80 44.86
CA PRO A 669 -28.58 -15.45 45.26
C PRO A 669 -28.48 -15.87 46.72
N ASP A 670 -29.35 -15.32 47.57
CA ASP A 670 -29.68 -15.90 48.86
C ASP A 670 -30.78 -16.94 48.68
N ARG A 671 -30.42 -18.17 49.15
CA ARG A 671 -31.23 -19.37 49.48
C ARG A 671 -31.83 -20.17 48.34
#